data_603a98f45e44b4efd823fea9fa130726
#
_entry.id   603a98f45e44b4efd823fea9fa130726
#
_cell.length_a   1.000
_cell.length_b   1.000
_cell.length_c   1.000
_cell.angle_alpha   90.00
_cell.angle_beta   90.00
_cell.angle_gamma   90.00
#
_symmetry.space_group_name_H-M   'P 1'
#
loop_
_entity.id
_entity.type
_entity.pdbx_description
1 polymer ?
#
loop_
_entity_poly.entity_id
_entity_poly.type
_entity_poly.pdbx_seq_one_letter_code
_entity_poly.pdbx_strand_id
1 'polypeptide(L)'
;MSDLIHDGSERQALHTFTENAYLNYSMYVIMDRALPFIGDGLKPVQRRIVYAMSELGLNNSAKFKKSARTVGDVLGKYHPHGDSACYEAMVLMAQPFSYRYPLVDGQGNWGAPDDPKSFAAMRYTESRLSKYAEVLLGELGQGTVDYTPNFDGTLQEPKTLPARLPNILLNGTTGIAVGMATDIPPHNVRELAKALVELIDKPSMTLDDILEHVQGPDYPTEAEIITPREEIRKIYRTGRGSVRMRAIWKKEDGEVVISALPHQTSGAKVLEQIASQMRAKKLPMVEDLRDESDHENPTRLVIVPRSNRVDMDQVMTHLFATTDLEKSYRINMNMIGLDNRPAVKNLLEILTEWLAYRRDTVRRRLNYRLEKVLKRLHILEGLLVAFLNIDEVIHIIRTEDEPKPKLIERFGISETQAEAILELKLRHLAKLEEVKIRGEQDELAKERDHLQALLASERKLNTLIKKEIQADAQAYGDDRRSPLQEREEAKAMSEHDFIPSEPVTIVLSEGGWVRSAKGHDIDPTGLSYKAGDSFRAAARGKSNQPVVFIDSTGRSYALDPTTLPSARGQGEPLTGKLTPPPGATIEQVLMAADDQKLLMASDAGYGFVCTFNDLVARNRAGKAMITLPENAKALPPIEINGADDMLLAITQAGRMLMFPVNDLPQLSKGKGNKIVSIPSAQAASGEDKLAWLFVLPPQTSITVHVGKRKLVMKPQELQKFRAERGRKGTLLPRGLQRIERVDVEMPEQIKVGPGDSEE
;
A
#
# COMPACT_ATOMS: atom_id res chain seq x y z
N MET A 1 31.06 37.37 -54.81
CA MET A 1 32.09 36.67 -54.03
C MET A 1 32.12 37.34 -52.69
N SER A 2 31.40 36.81 -51.72
CA SER A 2 31.47 37.30 -50.34
C SER A 2 32.50 36.49 -49.60
N ASP A 3 33.56 37.11 -49.21
CA ASP A 3 34.59 36.55 -48.34
C ASP A 3 33.97 36.06 -47.04
N LEU A 4 33.87 34.74 -46.94
CA LEU A 4 33.55 34.08 -45.67
C LEU A 4 34.79 34.22 -44.77
N ILE A 5 34.78 35.23 -43.92
CA ILE A 5 35.71 35.31 -42.81
C ILE A 5 35.38 34.10 -41.91
N HIS A 6 36.22 33.10 -41.90
CA HIS A 6 36.23 32.04 -40.91
C HIS A 6 36.69 32.66 -39.58
N ASP A 7 35.79 33.15 -38.79
CA ASP A 7 36.04 33.71 -37.46
C ASP A 7 36.21 32.61 -36.38
N GLY A 8 36.28 31.35 -36.77
CA GLY A 8 36.33 30.22 -35.85
C GLY A 8 35.00 29.88 -35.18
N SER A 9 33.89 30.56 -35.53
CA SER A 9 32.57 30.28 -34.99
C SER A 9 31.85 29.21 -35.81
N GLU A 10 31.33 28.22 -35.13
CA GLU A 10 30.47 27.19 -35.70
C GLU A 10 29.02 27.65 -35.64
N ARG A 11 28.32 27.72 -36.76
CA ARG A 11 26.90 28.10 -36.84
C ARG A 11 26.04 26.86 -36.93
N GLN A 12 25.28 26.61 -35.88
CA GLN A 12 24.30 25.50 -35.83
C GLN A 12 22.88 26.05 -35.67
N ALA A 13 21.91 25.39 -36.33
CA ALA A 13 20.51 25.75 -36.16
C ALA A 13 20.08 25.52 -34.68
N LEU A 14 19.38 26.48 -34.10
CA LEU A 14 19.00 26.45 -32.67
C LEU A 14 18.21 25.17 -32.28
N HIS A 15 17.31 24.70 -33.16
CA HIS A 15 16.55 23.47 -32.89
C HIS A 15 17.49 22.24 -32.82
N THR A 16 18.46 22.11 -33.74
CA THR A 16 19.41 20.99 -33.74
C THR A 16 20.32 21.03 -32.52
N PHE A 17 20.78 22.22 -32.13
CA PHE A 17 21.56 22.41 -30.91
C PHE A 17 20.73 22.00 -29.67
N THR A 18 19.49 22.46 -29.58
CA THR A 18 18.60 22.17 -28.44
C THR A 18 18.27 20.68 -28.35
N GLU A 19 17.96 20.03 -29.47
CA GLU A 19 17.71 18.57 -29.54
C GLU A 19 18.92 17.78 -29.05
N ASN A 20 20.10 18.08 -29.56
CA ASN A 20 21.36 17.38 -29.19
C ASN A 20 21.70 17.64 -27.70
N ALA A 21 21.61 18.88 -27.23
CA ALA A 21 21.87 19.25 -25.86
C ALA A 21 20.88 18.55 -24.89
N TYR A 22 19.60 18.52 -25.25
CA TYR A 22 18.59 17.84 -24.43
C TYR A 22 18.74 16.31 -24.42
N LEU A 23 19.08 15.72 -25.57
CA LEU A 23 19.36 14.29 -25.66
C LEU A 23 20.57 13.91 -24.79
N ASN A 24 21.68 14.64 -24.91
CA ASN A 24 22.88 14.40 -24.12
C ASN A 24 22.60 14.57 -22.62
N TYR A 25 21.88 15.63 -22.23
CA TYR A 25 21.44 15.82 -20.86
C TYR A 25 20.56 14.67 -20.35
N SER A 26 19.60 14.24 -21.18
CA SER A 26 18.70 13.13 -20.84
C SER A 26 19.46 11.83 -20.62
N MET A 27 20.41 11.51 -21.52
CA MET A 27 21.27 10.34 -21.39
C MET A 27 22.12 10.40 -20.11
N TYR A 28 22.73 11.55 -19.82
CA TYR A 28 23.47 11.76 -18.60
C TYR A 28 22.61 11.55 -17.34
N VAL A 29 21.41 12.15 -17.30
CA VAL A 29 20.50 12.01 -16.14
C VAL A 29 20.06 10.57 -15.95
N ILE A 30 19.84 9.82 -17.02
CA ILE A 30 19.44 8.41 -16.94
C ILE A 30 20.62 7.54 -16.49
N MET A 31 21.75 7.63 -17.16
CA MET A 31 22.87 6.69 -17.01
C MET A 31 23.78 7.00 -15.82
N ASP A 32 24.01 8.30 -15.55
CA ASP A 32 25.04 8.76 -14.61
C ASP A 32 24.51 9.55 -13.41
N ARG A 33 23.17 9.54 -13.17
CA ARG A 33 22.61 10.32 -12.07
C ARG A 33 21.47 9.63 -11.32
N ALA A 34 20.39 9.26 -12.04
CA ALA A 34 19.11 8.94 -11.39
C ALA A 34 18.88 7.46 -11.17
N LEU A 35 19.33 6.59 -12.09
CA LEU A 35 19.10 5.16 -12.01
C LEU A 35 20.25 4.43 -11.33
N PRO A 36 19.93 3.39 -10.53
CA PRO A 36 20.94 2.52 -9.93
C PRO A 36 21.45 1.49 -10.94
N PHE A 37 22.68 1.01 -10.74
CA PHE A 37 23.22 -0.14 -11.46
C PHE A 37 22.83 -1.44 -10.73
N ILE A 38 22.44 -2.47 -11.47
CA ILE A 38 21.95 -3.74 -10.89
C ILE A 38 23.00 -4.44 -10.02
N GLY A 39 24.28 -4.35 -10.36
CA GLY A 39 25.37 -5.04 -9.66
C GLY A 39 25.52 -4.60 -8.20
N ASP A 40 25.68 -3.31 -7.96
CA ASP A 40 25.92 -2.74 -6.63
C ASP A 40 24.72 -1.98 -6.04
N GLY A 41 23.67 -1.73 -6.84
CA GLY A 41 22.46 -1.06 -6.39
C GLY A 41 22.63 0.43 -6.07
N LEU A 42 23.71 1.06 -6.51
CA LEU A 42 24.05 2.42 -6.17
C LEU A 42 23.88 3.38 -7.35
N LYS A 43 23.50 4.59 -7.03
CA LYS A 43 23.65 5.75 -7.92
C LYS A 43 25.11 6.23 -7.91
N PRO A 44 25.58 6.91 -8.96
CA PRO A 44 26.98 7.38 -9.00
C PRO A 44 27.41 8.19 -7.79
N VAL A 45 26.59 9.13 -7.29
CA VAL A 45 26.92 9.92 -6.09
C VAL A 45 27.09 9.04 -4.85
N GLN A 46 26.25 8.04 -4.67
CA GLN A 46 26.32 7.11 -3.54
C GLN A 46 27.57 6.26 -3.60
N ARG A 47 27.90 5.72 -4.79
CA ARG A 47 29.11 4.92 -5.04
C ARG A 47 30.37 5.74 -4.75
N ARG A 48 30.41 6.99 -5.20
CA ARG A 48 31.53 7.91 -4.98
C ARG A 48 31.72 8.27 -3.51
N ILE A 49 30.62 8.46 -2.75
CA ILE A 49 30.68 8.70 -1.29
C ILE A 49 31.29 7.46 -0.59
N VAL A 50 30.74 6.28 -0.84
CA VAL A 50 31.21 5.04 -0.20
C VAL A 50 32.66 4.74 -0.56
N TYR A 51 33.04 4.94 -1.83
CA TYR A 51 34.40 4.77 -2.29
C TYR A 51 35.38 5.77 -1.66
N ALA A 52 35.04 7.06 -1.65
CA ALA A 52 35.87 8.08 -1.02
C ALA A 52 36.07 7.84 0.48
N MET A 53 35.03 7.40 1.18
CA MET A 53 35.15 7.02 2.60
C MET A 53 36.09 5.81 2.78
N SER A 54 36.08 4.86 1.88
CA SER A 54 37.02 3.72 1.88
C SER A 54 38.46 4.18 1.65
N GLU A 55 38.71 5.05 0.67
CA GLU A 55 40.03 5.63 0.42
C GLU A 55 40.57 6.48 1.57
N LEU A 56 39.69 7.15 2.31
CA LEU A 56 40.04 7.89 3.54
C LEU A 56 40.28 6.96 4.76
N GLY A 57 40.17 5.64 4.60
CA GLY A 57 40.32 4.65 5.66
C GLY A 57 39.22 4.73 6.73
N LEU A 58 38.04 5.26 6.41
CA LEU A 58 36.91 5.40 7.30
C LEU A 58 36.06 4.12 7.39
N ASN A 59 36.69 2.99 7.62
CA ASN A 59 35.99 1.72 7.87
C ASN A 59 35.23 1.74 9.20
N ASN A 60 34.43 0.72 9.47
CA ASN A 60 33.57 0.64 10.65
C ASN A 60 34.31 0.63 12.00
N SER A 61 35.60 0.28 12.02
CA SER A 61 36.47 0.31 13.21
C SER A 61 37.25 1.63 13.34
N ALA A 62 37.24 2.49 12.32
CA ALA A 62 37.93 3.76 12.36
C ALA A 62 37.25 4.77 13.30
N LYS A 63 38.02 5.76 13.73
CA LYS A 63 37.46 6.90 14.45
C LYS A 63 36.59 7.74 13.50
N PHE A 64 35.47 8.24 14.01
CA PHE A 64 34.61 9.18 13.28
C PHE A 64 35.42 10.41 12.82
N LYS A 65 35.07 10.93 11.64
CA LYS A 65 35.63 12.15 11.07
C LYS A 65 34.50 13.09 10.67
N LYS A 66 34.75 14.39 10.69
CA LYS A 66 33.79 15.41 10.24
C LYS A 66 33.29 15.08 8.83
N SER A 67 31.97 15.08 8.67
CA SER A 67 31.30 14.80 7.38
C SER A 67 31.75 15.74 6.28
N ALA A 68 32.06 17.00 6.62
CA ALA A 68 32.60 17.97 5.68
C ALA A 68 33.91 17.51 5.00
N ARG A 69 34.73 16.68 5.68
CA ARG A 69 35.94 16.12 5.07
C ARG A 69 35.59 15.13 3.96
N THR A 70 34.64 14.20 4.22
CA THR A 70 34.19 13.24 3.21
C THR A 70 33.56 13.96 2.03
N VAL A 71 32.67 14.92 2.28
CA VAL A 71 32.04 15.71 1.21
C VAL A 71 33.08 16.45 0.39
N GLY A 72 34.06 17.11 1.04
CA GLY A 72 35.14 17.80 0.34
C GLY A 72 35.97 16.87 -0.56
N ASP A 73 36.32 15.68 -0.08
CA ASP A 73 37.05 14.67 -0.86
C ASP A 73 36.24 14.16 -2.07
N VAL A 74 34.96 13.90 -1.87
CA VAL A 74 34.02 13.45 -2.94
C VAL A 74 33.94 14.50 -4.05
N LEU A 75 33.73 15.77 -3.68
CA LEU A 75 33.60 16.87 -4.65
C LEU A 75 34.92 17.16 -5.37
N GLY A 76 36.02 17.17 -4.63
CA GLY A 76 37.32 17.48 -5.18
C GLY A 76 37.90 16.39 -6.08
N LYS A 77 37.51 15.13 -5.86
CA LYS A 77 38.13 13.99 -6.53
C LYS A 77 37.23 13.29 -7.58
N TYR A 78 35.92 13.18 -7.30
CA TYR A 78 35.06 12.28 -8.04
C TYR A 78 33.73 12.89 -8.54
N HIS A 79 33.14 13.83 -7.82
CA HIS A 79 31.76 14.27 -8.07
C HIS A 79 31.63 15.80 -8.11
N PRO A 80 31.88 16.46 -9.26
CA PRO A 80 31.92 17.92 -9.38
C PRO A 80 30.52 18.53 -9.41
N HIS A 81 29.75 18.36 -8.33
CA HIS A 81 28.38 18.87 -8.16
C HIS A 81 28.23 19.60 -6.82
N GLY A 82 26.99 20.03 -6.48
CA GLY A 82 26.74 20.77 -5.24
C GLY A 82 27.01 19.95 -3.97
N ASP A 83 27.66 20.57 -2.99
CA ASP A 83 28.00 19.98 -1.69
C ASP A 83 26.76 19.56 -0.89
N SER A 84 25.71 20.37 -0.93
CA SER A 84 24.45 20.09 -0.25
C SER A 84 23.82 18.77 -0.76
N ALA A 85 23.77 18.56 -2.09
CA ALA A 85 23.21 17.32 -2.67
C ALA A 85 24.06 16.09 -2.30
N CYS A 86 25.37 16.23 -2.28
CA CYS A 86 26.29 15.17 -1.85
C CYS A 86 26.07 14.82 -0.38
N TYR A 87 25.98 15.85 0.49
CA TYR A 87 25.74 15.64 1.90
C TYR A 87 24.35 15.05 2.21
N GLU A 88 23.29 15.51 1.52
CA GLU A 88 21.96 14.92 1.64
C GLU A 88 21.93 13.44 1.25
N ALA A 89 22.62 13.06 0.19
CA ALA A 89 22.76 11.64 -0.18
C ALA A 89 23.45 10.83 0.94
N MET A 90 24.50 11.40 1.54
CA MET A 90 25.20 10.77 2.67
C MET A 90 24.32 10.66 3.91
N VAL A 91 23.50 11.69 4.20
CA VAL A 91 22.54 11.68 5.31
C VAL A 91 21.53 10.55 5.14
N LEU A 92 20.94 10.39 3.96
CA LEU A 92 19.98 9.31 3.70
C LEU A 92 20.61 7.93 3.94
N MET A 93 21.87 7.73 3.51
CA MET A 93 22.59 6.47 3.73
C MET A 93 22.94 6.19 5.19
N ALA A 94 22.88 7.20 6.06
CA ALA A 94 23.13 7.08 7.50
C ALA A 94 21.86 6.90 8.32
N GLN A 95 20.68 7.21 7.79
CA GLN A 95 19.42 7.16 8.51
C GLN A 95 18.84 5.75 8.57
N PRO A 96 18.72 5.11 9.75
CA PRO A 96 18.18 3.75 9.89
C PRO A 96 16.66 3.65 9.63
N PHE A 97 15.97 4.80 9.58
CA PHE A 97 14.56 4.93 9.20
C PHE A 97 14.35 5.25 7.72
N SER A 98 15.44 5.54 6.96
CA SER A 98 15.41 5.75 5.50
C SER A 98 16.00 4.56 4.75
N TYR A 99 17.07 3.97 5.27
CA TYR A 99 17.75 2.80 4.70
C TYR A 99 17.49 1.55 5.54
N ARG A 100 17.10 0.45 4.89
CA ARG A 100 16.88 -0.83 5.59
C ARG A 100 18.19 -1.37 6.17
N TYR A 101 19.31 -1.16 5.44
CA TYR A 101 20.68 -1.50 5.82
C TYR A 101 21.58 -0.29 5.56
N PRO A 102 21.75 0.62 6.52
CA PRO A 102 22.55 1.84 6.37
C PRO A 102 23.98 1.55 5.94
N LEU A 103 24.52 2.38 5.05
CA LEU A 103 25.90 2.30 4.55
C LEU A 103 26.85 3.20 5.31
N VAL A 104 26.35 4.24 5.95
CA VAL A 104 27.10 5.22 6.73
C VAL A 104 26.68 5.08 8.19
N ASP A 105 27.68 5.11 9.10
CA ASP A 105 27.50 5.21 10.54
C ASP A 105 27.78 6.66 10.94
N GLY A 106 26.78 7.32 11.51
CA GLY A 106 26.80 8.75 11.80
C GLY A 106 26.80 9.05 13.30
N GLN A 107 27.52 10.10 13.70
CA GLN A 107 27.50 10.65 15.03
C GLN A 107 27.07 12.13 14.99
N GLY A 108 26.15 12.52 15.86
CA GLY A 108 25.52 13.83 15.88
C GLY A 108 24.06 13.77 15.38
N ASN A 109 23.52 14.93 14.98
CA ASN A 109 22.14 14.99 14.48
C ASN A 109 22.09 14.69 12.97
N TRP A 110 21.59 13.53 12.64
CA TRP A 110 21.35 13.05 11.27
C TRP A 110 19.86 13.04 10.87
N GLY A 111 19.04 13.84 11.57
CA GLY A 111 17.59 13.83 11.42
C GLY A 111 16.91 12.79 12.32
N ALA A 112 15.60 12.83 12.35
CA ALA A 112 14.77 11.91 13.11
C ALA A 112 13.60 11.40 12.24
N PRO A 113 12.93 10.30 12.60
CA PRO A 113 11.80 9.77 11.84
C PRO A 113 10.66 10.76 11.62
N ASP A 114 10.42 11.65 12.59
CA ASP A 114 9.41 12.71 12.56
C ASP A 114 9.83 13.91 11.68
N ASP A 115 11.15 14.20 11.62
CA ASP A 115 11.70 15.23 10.75
C ASP A 115 13.03 14.77 10.08
N PRO A 116 12.95 13.96 9.01
CA PRO A 116 14.12 13.43 8.32
C PRO A 116 15.04 14.47 7.70
N LYS A 117 14.54 15.67 7.47
CA LYS A 117 15.28 16.77 6.83
C LYS A 117 15.92 17.74 7.82
N SER A 118 15.62 17.64 9.09
CA SER A 118 16.19 18.48 10.15
C SER A 118 17.50 17.89 10.70
N PHE A 119 18.47 17.68 9.83
CA PHE A 119 19.82 17.24 10.20
C PHE A 119 20.77 18.43 10.32
N ALA A 120 21.83 18.27 11.16
CA ALA A 120 22.83 19.31 11.36
C ALA A 120 23.72 19.48 10.12
N ALA A 121 24.27 20.66 9.93
CA ALA A 121 25.23 20.92 8.85
C ALA A 121 26.47 20.01 8.97
N MET A 122 27.07 19.67 7.82
CA MET A 122 28.19 18.70 7.69
C MET A 122 29.42 19.03 8.55
N ARG A 123 29.58 20.29 8.96
CA ARG A 123 30.66 20.72 9.88
C ARG A 123 30.47 20.26 11.33
N TYR A 124 29.24 19.91 11.72
CA TYR A 124 28.90 19.44 13.07
C TYR A 124 28.83 17.92 13.15
N THR A 125 28.31 17.25 12.10
CA THR A 125 28.18 15.80 12.07
C THR A 125 29.53 15.11 11.82
N GLU A 126 29.64 13.88 12.31
CA GLU A 126 30.77 13.00 12.08
C GLU A 126 30.30 11.69 11.49
N SER A 127 31.12 11.06 10.65
CA SER A 127 30.74 9.86 9.92
C SER A 127 31.91 8.90 9.73
N ARG A 128 31.56 7.63 9.53
CA ARG A 128 32.38 6.53 9.04
C ARG A 128 31.49 5.55 8.27
N LEU A 129 32.10 4.56 7.62
CA LEU A 129 31.35 3.48 6.99
C LEU A 129 30.71 2.58 8.05
N SER A 130 29.50 2.12 7.80
CA SER A 130 28.83 1.11 8.62
C SER A 130 29.47 -0.26 8.45
N LYS A 131 29.12 -1.21 9.34
CA LYS A 131 29.55 -2.61 9.18
C LYS A 131 28.98 -3.22 7.89
N TYR A 132 27.78 -2.87 7.50
CA TYR A 132 27.16 -3.38 6.28
C TYR A 132 27.85 -2.89 4.98
N ALA A 133 28.51 -1.73 5.00
CA ALA A 133 29.25 -1.24 3.83
C ALA A 133 30.36 -2.20 3.36
N GLU A 134 30.85 -3.09 4.24
CA GLU A 134 31.80 -4.15 3.92
C GLU A 134 31.28 -5.14 2.86
N VAL A 135 29.94 -5.30 2.76
CA VAL A 135 29.30 -6.08 1.70
C VAL A 135 29.61 -5.53 0.30
N LEU A 136 29.81 -4.22 0.19
CA LEU A 136 30.13 -3.54 -1.07
C LEU A 136 31.64 -3.37 -1.32
N LEU A 137 32.44 -3.29 -0.28
CA LEU A 137 33.84 -2.85 -0.35
C LEU A 137 34.84 -3.98 -0.13
N GLY A 138 34.48 -5.05 0.56
CA GLY A 138 35.42 -6.07 1.06
C GLY A 138 36.24 -6.77 -0.01
N GLU A 139 35.83 -6.76 -1.25
CA GLU A 139 36.55 -7.37 -2.38
C GLU A 139 37.13 -6.34 -3.37
N LEU A 140 37.04 -5.03 -3.10
CA LEU A 140 37.39 -3.98 -4.05
C LEU A 140 38.85 -4.03 -4.51
N GLY A 141 39.78 -4.29 -3.59
CA GLY A 141 41.21 -4.40 -3.89
C GLY A 141 41.68 -5.71 -4.55
N GLN A 142 40.73 -6.56 -4.98
CA GLN A 142 41.00 -7.93 -5.43
C GLN A 142 40.75 -8.14 -6.94
N GLY A 143 40.91 -7.09 -7.76
CA GLY A 143 40.76 -7.17 -9.21
C GLY A 143 39.34 -7.44 -9.69
N THR A 144 38.34 -7.17 -8.85
CA THR A 144 36.94 -7.54 -9.06
C THR A 144 36.17 -6.57 -9.94
N VAL A 145 36.63 -5.34 -10.08
CA VAL A 145 35.95 -4.25 -10.81
C VAL A 145 36.88 -3.53 -11.77
N ASP A 146 36.28 -2.89 -12.78
CA ASP A 146 36.97 -2.02 -13.67
C ASP A 146 37.01 -0.59 -13.12
N TYR A 147 38.08 0.13 -13.45
CA TYR A 147 38.26 1.52 -13.09
C TYR A 147 38.09 2.40 -14.33
N THR A 148 37.69 3.63 -14.12
CA THR A 148 37.60 4.68 -15.16
C THR A 148 38.23 5.96 -14.62
N PRO A 149 38.80 6.81 -15.48
CA PRO A 149 39.25 8.12 -15.06
C PRO A 149 38.10 8.91 -14.41
N ASN A 150 38.45 9.67 -13.39
CA ASN A 150 37.51 10.63 -12.78
C ASN A 150 37.28 11.82 -13.76
N PHE A 151 36.48 12.81 -13.33
CA PHE A 151 36.05 13.93 -14.17
C PHE A 151 37.19 14.77 -14.78
N ASP A 152 38.36 14.87 -14.12
CA ASP A 152 39.54 15.62 -14.59
C ASP A 152 40.66 14.72 -15.13
N GLY A 153 40.50 13.41 -15.12
CA GLY A 153 41.45 12.42 -15.61
C GLY A 153 42.68 12.20 -14.72
N THR A 154 42.73 12.83 -13.52
CA THR A 154 43.89 12.74 -12.63
C THR A 154 43.88 11.49 -11.73
N LEU A 155 42.73 10.96 -11.46
CA LEU A 155 42.49 9.79 -10.59
C LEU A 155 41.65 8.74 -11.29
N GLN A 156 41.57 7.57 -10.66
CA GLN A 156 40.71 6.47 -11.10
C GLN A 156 39.59 6.25 -10.09
N GLU A 157 38.39 6.01 -10.59
CA GLU A 157 37.25 5.61 -9.75
C GLU A 157 36.68 4.26 -10.24
N PRO A 158 36.11 3.41 -9.34
CA PRO A 158 35.54 2.14 -9.76
C PRO A 158 34.22 2.38 -10.49
N LYS A 159 34.00 1.69 -11.61
CA LYS A 159 32.73 1.74 -12.35
C LYS A 159 31.57 1.18 -11.55
N THR A 160 31.85 0.18 -10.72
CA THR A 160 30.89 -0.48 -9.81
C THR A 160 31.61 -0.98 -8.58
N LEU A 161 30.91 -1.27 -7.50
CA LEU A 161 31.45 -1.92 -6.31
C LEU A 161 31.13 -3.42 -6.31
N PRO A 162 32.04 -4.29 -5.83
CA PRO A 162 31.89 -5.75 -5.87
C PRO A 162 30.91 -6.27 -4.81
N ALA A 163 29.62 -5.95 -4.95
CA ALA A 163 28.60 -6.29 -3.99
C ALA A 163 28.48 -7.81 -3.78
N ARG A 164 28.56 -8.25 -2.53
CA ARG A 164 28.41 -9.66 -2.14
C ARG A 164 26.96 -10.08 -1.92
N LEU A 165 26.06 -9.10 -1.73
CA LEU A 165 24.60 -9.26 -1.63
C LEU A 165 23.90 -8.29 -2.59
N PRO A 166 22.68 -8.57 -3.04
CA PRO A 166 21.94 -7.71 -3.99
C PRO A 166 21.44 -6.41 -3.32
N ASN A 167 22.37 -5.48 -3.09
CA ASN A 167 22.07 -4.23 -2.39
C ASN A 167 20.95 -3.41 -3.07
N ILE A 168 20.77 -3.56 -4.39
CA ILE A 168 19.67 -2.94 -5.13
C ILE A 168 18.29 -3.32 -4.58
N LEU A 169 18.11 -4.56 -4.15
CA LEU A 169 16.88 -5.03 -3.52
C LEU A 169 16.89 -4.83 -2.00
N LEU A 170 18.07 -4.89 -1.35
CA LEU A 170 18.15 -4.78 0.10
C LEU A 170 17.85 -3.39 0.62
N ASN A 171 18.36 -2.35 -0.02
CA ASN A 171 18.08 -0.97 0.35
C ASN A 171 17.06 -0.30 -0.57
N GLY A 172 16.85 -0.85 -1.76
CA GLY A 172 16.04 -0.20 -2.77
C GLY A 172 16.63 1.15 -3.19
N THR A 173 15.87 1.90 -3.95
CA THR A 173 16.21 3.28 -4.33
C THR A 173 15.02 3.96 -4.99
N THR A 174 14.96 5.28 -4.89
CA THR A 174 14.01 6.11 -5.63
C THR A 174 14.77 7.12 -6.47
N GLY A 175 14.31 7.41 -7.69
CA GLY A 175 14.95 8.37 -8.57
C GLY A 175 14.07 8.79 -9.72
N ILE A 176 14.22 10.05 -10.12
CA ILE A 176 13.48 10.64 -11.24
C ILE A 176 14.48 11.03 -12.31
N ALA A 177 14.34 10.44 -13.49
CA ALA A 177 15.12 10.76 -14.69
C ALA A 177 14.23 11.44 -15.74
N VAL A 178 14.81 11.74 -16.90
CA VAL A 178 14.04 12.27 -18.03
C VAL A 178 13.27 11.11 -18.70
N GLY A 179 11.95 11.20 -18.73
CA GLY A 179 11.09 10.20 -19.35
C GLY A 179 10.93 8.88 -18.58
N MET A 180 11.62 8.69 -17.46
CA MET A 180 11.53 7.48 -16.65
C MET A 180 11.83 7.76 -15.17
N ALA A 181 11.41 6.85 -14.31
CA ALA A 181 11.66 6.89 -12.88
C ALA A 181 12.02 5.49 -12.37
N THR A 182 12.60 5.43 -11.19
CA THR A 182 12.83 4.19 -10.44
C THR A 182 12.27 4.34 -9.03
N ASP A 183 11.58 3.31 -8.55
CA ASP A 183 11.06 3.19 -7.18
C ASP A 183 11.18 1.71 -6.78
N ILE A 184 12.36 1.30 -6.34
CA ILE A 184 12.65 -0.07 -5.93
C ILE A 184 12.50 -0.15 -4.41
N PRO A 185 11.60 -0.99 -3.88
CA PRO A 185 11.42 -1.13 -2.44
C PRO A 185 12.56 -1.95 -1.81
N PRO A 186 12.85 -1.74 -0.53
CA PRO A 186 13.80 -2.56 0.21
C PRO A 186 13.23 -3.94 0.56
N HIS A 187 14.13 -4.92 0.81
CA HIS A 187 13.79 -6.30 1.13
C HIS A 187 14.66 -6.86 2.26
N ASN A 188 14.23 -7.96 2.84
CA ASN A 188 14.95 -8.64 3.91
C ASN A 188 16.11 -9.48 3.39
N VAL A 189 17.29 -9.36 4.04
CA VAL A 189 18.51 -10.11 3.68
C VAL A 189 18.28 -11.62 3.73
N ARG A 190 17.65 -12.15 4.82
CA ARG A 190 17.46 -13.58 4.99
C ARG A 190 16.54 -14.18 3.93
N GLU A 191 15.49 -13.45 3.53
CA GLU A 191 14.56 -13.88 2.50
C GLU A 191 15.25 -13.93 1.12
N LEU A 192 15.95 -12.86 0.76
CA LEU A 192 16.69 -12.81 -0.51
C LEU A 192 17.81 -13.84 -0.59
N ALA A 193 18.55 -14.04 0.50
CA ALA A 193 19.61 -15.03 0.54
C ALA A 193 19.09 -16.46 0.36
N LYS A 194 17.95 -16.81 0.95
CA LYS A 194 17.30 -18.10 0.73
C LYS A 194 16.92 -18.28 -0.74
N ALA A 195 16.25 -17.29 -1.33
CA ALA A 195 15.87 -17.32 -2.74
C ALA A 195 17.08 -17.48 -3.66
N LEU A 196 18.17 -16.74 -3.41
CA LEU A 196 19.41 -16.82 -4.19
C LEU A 196 20.08 -18.19 -4.07
N VAL A 197 20.15 -18.76 -2.89
CA VAL A 197 20.73 -20.07 -2.64
C VAL A 197 19.97 -21.16 -3.39
N GLU A 198 18.65 -21.12 -3.38
CA GLU A 198 17.83 -22.07 -4.13
C GLU A 198 17.91 -21.85 -5.64
N LEU A 199 17.96 -20.59 -6.10
CA LEU A 199 18.11 -20.26 -7.52
C LEU A 199 19.46 -20.74 -8.06
N ILE A 200 20.54 -20.77 -7.24
CA ILE A 200 21.82 -21.38 -7.61
C ILE A 200 21.68 -22.90 -7.80
N ASP A 201 20.94 -23.57 -6.91
CA ASP A 201 20.73 -25.03 -6.97
C ASP A 201 19.76 -25.44 -8.07
N LYS A 202 18.75 -24.62 -8.33
CA LYS A 202 17.68 -24.87 -9.31
C LYS A 202 17.55 -23.67 -10.26
N PRO A 203 18.38 -23.52 -11.28
CA PRO A 203 18.32 -22.38 -12.20
C PRO A 203 17.02 -22.26 -13.00
N SER A 204 16.18 -23.32 -13.00
CA SER A 204 14.87 -23.36 -13.65
C SER A 204 13.71 -22.93 -12.74
N MET A 205 13.99 -22.36 -11.56
CA MET A 205 12.94 -21.83 -10.68
C MET A 205 12.08 -20.80 -11.41
N THR A 206 10.79 -20.87 -11.11
CA THR A 206 9.82 -19.88 -11.56
C THR A 206 9.77 -18.69 -10.59
N LEU A 207 9.10 -17.63 -10.99
CA LEU A 207 8.85 -16.50 -10.07
C LEU A 207 8.05 -16.94 -8.84
N ASP A 208 7.08 -17.82 -9.02
CA ASP A 208 6.24 -18.30 -7.91
C ASP A 208 7.06 -19.11 -6.88
N ASP A 209 8.08 -19.87 -7.32
CA ASP A 209 9.02 -20.54 -6.40
C ASP A 209 9.85 -19.52 -5.60
N ILE A 210 10.29 -18.42 -6.24
CA ILE A 210 11.00 -17.32 -5.55
C ILE A 210 10.12 -16.66 -4.48
N LEU A 211 8.82 -16.49 -4.77
CA LEU A 211 7.86 -15.83 -3.87
C LEU A 211 7.46 -16.67 -2.65
N GLU A 212 7.85 -17.94 -2.59
CA GLU A 212 7.77 -18.72 -1.36
C GLU A 212 8.83 -18.25 -0.30
N HIS A 213 9.91 -17.64 -0.75
CA HIS A 213 10.98 -17.12 0.11
C HIS A 213 10.89 -15.61 0.30
N VAL A 214 10.66 -14.85 -0.77
CA VAL A 214 10.54 -13.39 -0.75
C VAL A 214 9.06 -13.04 -0.69
N GLN A 215 8.55 -12.84 0.50
CA GLN A 215 7.12 -12.62 0.72
C GLN A 215 6.63 -11.25 0.26
N GLY A 216 7.49 -10.23 0.30
CA GLY A 216 7.16 -8.86 -0.08
C GLY A 216 8.27 -7.88 0.31
N PRO A 217 8.10 -6.57 0.07
CA PRO A 217 9.01 -5.55 0.55
C PRO A 217 9.18 -5.58 2.07
N ASP A 218 10.31 -5.12 2.57
CA ASP A 218 10.62 -5.00 3.99
C ASP A 218 11.20 -3.62 4.29
N TYR A 219 10.33 -2.67 4.61
CA TYR A 219 10.71 -1.28 4.85
C TYR A 219 11.38 -1.12 6.24
N PRO A 220 12.15 -0.04 6.46
CA PRO A 220 12.80 0.21 7.76
C PRO A 220 11.82 0.72 8.84
N THR A 221 10.56 0.35 8.78
CA THR A 221 9.50 0.67 9.74
C THR A 221 8.71 -0.59 10.09
N GLU A 222 8.11 -0.61 11.26
CA GLU A 222 7.28 -1.71 11.73
C GLU A 222 5.83 -1.64 11.19
N ALA A 223 5.47 -0.60 10.44
CA ALA A 223 4.14 -0.46 9.84
C ALA A 223 3.76 -1.65 8.95
N GLU A 224 2.49 -2.01 8.96
CA GLU A 224 1.96 -3.15 8.20
C GLU A 224 1.89 -2.87 6.69
N ILE A 225 2.26 -3.85 5.88
CA ILE A 225 1.95 -3.86 4.45
C ILE A 225 0.60 -4.58 4.30
N ILE A 226 -0.43 -3.82 3.88
CA ILE A 226 -1.82 -4.32 3.82
C ILE A 226 -2.26 -4.75 2.41
N THR A 227 -1.37 -4.67 1.44
CA THR A 227 -1.64 -5.07 0.05
C THR A 227 -1.86 -6.58 -0.04
N PRO A 228 -2.92 -7.05 -0.73
CA PRO A 228 -3.17 -8.46 -0.93
C PRO A 228 -2.00 -9.20 -1.58
N ARG A 229 -1.75 -10.43 -1.16
CA ARG A 229 -0.62 -11.25 -1.65
C ARG A 229 -0.61 -11.41 -3.17
N GLU A 230 -1.79 -11.55 -3.78
CA GLU A 230 -1.91 -11.66 -5.25
C GLU A 230 -1.48 -10.38 -5.98
N GLU A 231 -1.75 -9.21 -5.41
CA GLU A 231 -1.27 -7.94 -5.95
C GLU A 231 0.24 -7.82 -5.83
N ILE A 232 0.82 -8.24 -4.69
CA ILE A 232 2.29 -8.28 -4.50
C ILE A 232 2.93 -9.22 -5.54
N ARG A 233 2.35 -10.39 -5.80
CA ARG A 233 2.78 -11.32 -6.86
C ARG A 233 2.76 -10.66 -8.24
N LYS A 234 1.68 -9.95 -8.55
CA LYS A 234 1.55 -9.20 -9.81
C LYS A 234 2.62 -8.11 -9.94
N ILE A 235 2.90 -7.38 -8.86
CA ILE A 235 3.96 -6.37 -8.82
C ILE A 235 5.32 -7.00 -9.14
N TYR A 236 5.68 -8.09 -8.50
CA TYR A 236 6.95 -8.77 -8.75
C TYR A 236 7.03 -9.40 -10.14
N ARG A 237 5.91 -9.80 -10.74
CA ARG A 237 5.85 -10.32 -12.12
C ARG A 237 6.05 -9.22 -13.17
N THR A 238 5.54 -8.03 -12.92
CA THR A 238 5.57 -6.92 -13.89
C THR A 238 6.67 -5.90 -13.62
N GLY A 239 7.29 -5.93 -12.44
CA GLY A 239 8.21 -4.89 -11.97
C GLY A 239 7.53 -3.56 -11.67
N ARG A 240 6.19 -3.47 -11.66
CA ARG A 240 5.42 -2.23 -11.48
C ARG A 240 4.17 -2.45 -10.64
N GLY A 241 3.79 -1.42 -9.89
CA GLY A 241 2.58 -1.40 -9.10
C GLY A 241 2.65 -0.44 -7.93
N SER A 242 1.91 -0.74 -6.88
CA SER A 242 1.96 0.00 -5.62
C SER A 242 1.66 -0.91 -4.44
N VAL A 243 2.30 -0.66 -3.31
CA VAL A 243 1.98 -1.29 -2.03
C VAL A 243 1.40 -0.26 -1.08
N ARG A 244 0.46 -0.69 -0.24
CA ARG A 244 -0.12 0.14 0.82
C ARG A 244 0.45 -0.27 2.15
N MET A 245 0.85 0.73 2.93
CA MET A 245 1.30 0.54 4.32
C MET A 245 0.36 1.28 5.26
N ARG A 246 0.09 0.66 6.40
CA ARG A 246 -0.78 1.18 7.44
C ARG A 246 -0.05 1.22 8.77
N ALA A 247 -0.27 2.28 9.54
CA ALA A 247 0.25 2.46 10.88
C ALA A 247 -0.22 1.34 11.82
N ILE A 248 0.64 0.95 12.76
CA ILE A 248 0.28 0.03 13.85
C ILE A 248 -0.19 0.85 15.04
N TRP A 249 -1.28 0.42 15.63
CA TRP A 249 -1.85 1.05 16.81
C TRP A 249 -2.43 0.03 17.78
N LYS A 250 -2.58 0.43 19.03
CA LYS A 250 -3.18 -0.38 20.10
C LYS A 250 -3.98 0.51 21.04
N LYS A 251 -4.90 -0.10 21.81
CA LYS A 251 -5.59 0.58 22.90
C LYS A 251 -4.78 0.41 24.18
N GLU A 252 -4.43 1.51 24.84
CA GLU A 252 -3.78 1.53 26.15
C GLU A 252 -4.57 2.48 27.06
N ASP A 253 -5.02 1.99 28.21
CA ASP A 253 -5.73 2.78 29.23
C ASP A 253 -6.91 3.61 28.71
N GLY A 254 -7.59 3.13 27.66
CA GLY A 254 -8.71 3.81 27.02
C GLY A 254 -8.30 4.83 25.94
N GLU A 255 -7.02 5.02 25.70
CA GLU A 255 -6.46 5.86 24.63
C GLU A 255 -5.99 5.01 23.45
N VAL A 256 -5.81 5.62 22.29
CA VAL A 256 -5.19 4.99 21.12
C VAL A 256 -3.74 5.44 21.04
N VAL A 257 -2.84 4.47 21.04
CA VAL A 257 -1.41 4.68 20.90
C VAL A 257 -0.95 4.13 19.54
N ILE A 258 -0.40 4.99 18.69
CA ILE A 258 0.21 4.63 17.43
C ILE A 258 1.70 4.40 17.67
N SER A 259 2.17 3.17 17.41
CA SER A 259 3.57 2.74 17.67
C SER A 259 4.43 2.64 16.43
N ALA A 260 3.84 2.62 15.22
CA ALA A 260 4.59 2.61 13.97
C ALA A 260 3.84 3.38 12.88
N LEU A 261 4.58 4.13 12.06
CA LEU A 261 4.06 4.90 10.94
C LEU A 261 4.53 4.32 9.60
N PRO A 262 3.78 4.52 8.51
CA PRO A 262 4.23 4.21 7.17
C PRO A 262 5.59 4.84 6.85
N HIS A 263 6.37 4.18 6.00
CA HIS A 263 7.72 4.62 5.64
C HIS A 263 7.78 6.11 5.22
N GLN A 264 8.77 6.85 5.71
CA GLN A 264 8.94 8.29 5.44
C GLN A 264 7.68 9.13 5.74
N THR A 265 6.97 8.80 6.79
CA THR A 265 5.82 9.58 7.29
C THR A 265 6.19 10.23 8.61
N SER A 266 6.06 11.55 8.67
CA SER A 266 6.31 12.34 9.88
C SER A 266 5.15 12.24 10.86
N GLY A 267 5.44 11.96 12.13
CA GLY A 267 4.46 11.97 13.22
C GLY A 267 3.80 13.32 13.40
N ALA A 268 4.58 14.39 13.37
CA ALA A 268 4.09 15.78 13.47
C ALA A 268 3.09 16.10 12.35
N LYS A 269 3.37 15.66 11.10
CA LYS A 269 2.44 15.86 9.97
C LYS A 269 1.12 15.11 10.17
N VAL A 270 1.18 13.87 10.67
CA VAL A 270 -0.02 13.08 10.96
C VAL A 270 -0.87 13.76 12.03
N LEU A 271 -0.26 14.20 13.14
CA LEU A 271 -0.95 14.93 14.20
C LEU A 271 -1.58 16.22 13.67
N GLU A 272 -0.89 16.96 12.81
CA GLU A 272 -1.43 18.16 12.16
C GLU A 272 -2.65 17.86 11.29
N GLN A 273 -2.62 16.77 10.50
CA GLN A 273 -3.75 16.33 9.69
C GLN A 273 -4.96 15.99 10.55
N ILE A 274 -4.77 15.30 11.67
CA ILE A 274 -5.84 14.95 12.63
C ILE A 274 -6.35 16.22 13.30
N ALA A 275 -5.46 17.09 13.82
CA ALA A 275 -5.83 18.35 14.46
C ALA A 275 -6.60 19.29 13.52
N SER A 276 -6.27 19.28 12.23
CA SER A 276 -7.01 20.04 11.22
C SER A 276 -8.46 19.55 11.09
N GLN A 277 -8.68 18.23 11.12
CA GLN A 277 -10.03 17.65 11.10
C GLN A 277 -10.79 17.96 12.40
N MET A 278 -10.11 17.95 13.57
CA MET A 278 -10.71 18.36 14.86
C MET A 278 -11.16 19.82 14.82
N ARG A 279 -10.29 20.73 14.35
CA ARG A 279 -10.63 22.17 14.16
C ARG A 279 -11.80 22.38 13.22
N ALA A 280 -11.90 21.57 12.17
CA ALA A 280 -13.01 21.56 11.22
C ALA A 280 -14.28 20.88 11.78
N LYS A 281 -14.27 20.44 13.05
CA LYS A 281 -15.35 19.70 13.74
C LYS A 281 -15.76 18.39 13.06
N LYS A 282 -14.87 17.82 12.25
CA LYS A 282 -15.07 16.52 11.59
C LYS A 282 -14.73 15.32 12.47
N LEU A 283 -14.09 15.53 13.61
CA LEU A 283 -13.72 14.51 14.60
C LEU A 283 -14.18 14.92 16.00
N PRO A 284 -15.49 15.04 16.26
CA PRO A 284 -16.02 15.50 17.56
C PRO A 284 -15.78 14.50 18.69
N MET A 285 -15.43 13.24 18.38
CA MET A 285 -15.16 12.17 19.33
C MET A 285 -13.72 12.14 19.84
N VAL A 286 -12.78 12.86 19.21
CA VAL A 286 -11.40 13.03 19.68
C VAL A 286 -11.32 14.27 20.54
N GLU A 287 -10.74 14.14 21.74
CA GLU A 287 -10.59 15.24 22.70
C GLU A 287 -9.24 15.90 22.56
N ASP A 288 -8.14 15.10 22.51
CA ASP A 288 -6.79 15.61 22.51
C ASP A 288 -5.84 14.72 21.69
N LEU A 289 -4.70 15.28 21.32
CA LEU A 289 -3.60 14.62 20.61
C LEU A 289 -2.29 14.93 21.32
N ARG A 290 -1.48 13.90 21.57
CA ARG A 290 -0.17 14.06 22.20
C ARG A 290 0.90 13.34 21.39
N ASP A 291 2.09 13.93 21.34
CA ASP A 291 3.31 13.27 20.88
C ASP A 291 4.13 12.90 22.13
N GLU A 292 4.21 11.61 22.40
CA GLU A 292 4.97 11.03 23.51
C GLU A 292 6.20 10.26 23.01
N SER A 293 6.62 10.53 21.76
CA SER A 293 7.79 9.89 21.15
C SER A 293 9.07 10.30 21.91
N ASP A 294 9.92 9.33 22.19
CA ASP A 294 11.21 9.49 22.85
C ASP A 294 12.29 8.56 22.24
N HIS A 295 13.45 8.44 22.86
CA HIS A 295 14.53 7.62 22.38
C HIS A 295 14.29 6.10 22.57
N GLU A 296 13.41 5.70 23.49
CA GLU A 296 13.00 4.31 23.70
C GLU A 296 11.82 3.94 22.80
N ASN A 297 10.91 4.90 22.58
CA ASN A 297 9.74 4.76 21.72
C ASN A 297 9.80 5.84 20.63
N PRO A 298 10.55 5.63 19.54
CA PRO A 298 10.74 6.65 18.50
C PRO A 298 9.46 7.09 17.79
N THR A 299 8.40 6.31 17.93
CA THR A 299 7.05 6.65 17.48
C THR A 299 6.05 6.27 18.58
N ARG A 300 5.49 7.28 19.25
CA ARG A 300 4.42 7.11 20.22
C ARG A 300 3.46 8.31 20.12
N LEU A 301 2.48 8.19 19.22
CA LEU A 301 1.46 9.22 19.05
C LEU A 301 0.19 8.77 19.76
N VAL A 302 -0.37 9.63 20.61
CA VAL A 302 -1.54 9.30 21.43
C VAL A 302 -2.73 10.10 20.97
N ILE A 303 -3.86 9.40 20.74
CA ILE A 303 -5.16 9.99 20.42
C ILE A 303 -6.08 9.72 21.61
N VAL A 304 -6.55 10.79 22.25
CA VAL A 304 -7.41 10.75 23.42
C VAL A 304 -8.87 10.84 22.98
N PRO A 305 -9.70 9.81 23.21
CA PRO A 305 -11.12 9.88 22.93
C PRO A 305 -11.86 10.73 23.95
N ARG A 306 -12.93 11.42 23.56
CA ARG A 306 -13.76 12.23 24.46
C ARG A 306 -14.47 11.40 25.54
N SER A 307 -14.70 10.13 25.29
CA SER A 307 -15.25 9.19 26.26
C SER A 307 -14.91 7.75 25.89
N ASN A 308 -14.92 6.87 26.89
CA ASN A 308 -14.67 5.42 26.71
C ASN A 308 -15.77 4.69 25.87
N ARG A 309 -16.85 5.39 25.49
CA ARG A 309 -17.92 4.85 24.65
C ARG A 309 -17.68 5.08 23.15
N VAL A 310 -16.62 5.81 22.80
CA VAL A 310 -16.26 6.06 21.41
C VAL A 310 -15.72 4.76 20.79
N ASP A 311 -16.26 4.39 19.64
CA ASP A 311 -15.73 3.28 18.85
C ASP A 311 -14.45 3.74 18.14
N MET A 312 -13.31 3.46 18.78
CA MET A 312 -12.00 3.87 18.25
C MET A 312 -11.58 3.06 17.02
N ASP A 313 -12.12 1.88 16.78
CA ASP A 313 -11.85 1.11 15.56
C ASP A 313 -12.43 1.81 14.32
N GLN A 314 -13.64 2.36 14.47
CA GLN A 314 -14.27 3.18 13.43
C GLN A 314 -13.50 4.49 13.21
N VAL A 315 -13.10 5.18 14.30
CA VAL A 315 -12.29 6.40 14.20
C VAL A 315 -10.97 6.12 13.46
N MET A 316 -10.29 5.04 13.82
CA MET A 316 -9.04 4.66 13.15
C MET A 316 -9.26 4.31 11.68
N THR A 317 -10.35 3.64 11.33
CA THR A 317 -10.72 3.37 9.93
C THR A 317 -10.89 4.67 9.13
N HIS A 318 -11.55 5.67 9.71
CA HIS A 318 -11.66 6.99 9.10
C HIS A 318 -10.30 7.68 8.96
N LEU A 319 -9.47 7.64 10.00
CA LEU A 319 -8.14 8.26 9.98
C LEU A 319 -7.20 7.60 8.97
N PHE A 320 -7.26 6.29 8.77
CA PHE A 320 -6.56 5.59 7.70
C PHE A 320 -6.96 6.08 6.30
N ALA A 321 -8.25 6.34 6.11
CA ALA A 321 -8.75 6.84 4.82
C ALA A 321 -8.45 8.33 4.55
N THR A 322 -8.17 9.12 5.59
CA THR A 322 -8.12 10.59 5.50
C THR A 322 -6.80 11.23 5.91
N THR A 323 -5.84 10.44 6.36
CA THR A 323 -4.52 10.91 6.81
C THR A 323 -3.39 10.01 6.29
N ASP A 324 -2.14 10.43 6.50
CA ASP A 324 -0.94 9.66 6.15
C ASP A 324 -0.71 8.43 7.08
N LEU A 325 -1.65 8.07 7.96
CA LEU A 325 -1.63 6.82 8.73
C LEU A 325 -1.78 5.58 7.83
N GLU A 326 -2.35 5.73 6.64
CA GLU A 326 -2.26 4.77 5.55
C GLU A 326 -1.73 5.48 4.32
N LYS A 327 -0.73 4.89 3.66
CA LYS A 327 -0.06 5.50 2.52
C LYS A 327 0.28 4.48 1.45
N SER A 328 0.13 4.88 0.20
CA SER A 328 0.50 4.06 -0.96
C SER A 328 1.90 4.41 -1.45
N TYR A 329 2.72 3.39 -1.73
CA TYR A 329 4.07 3.51 -2.26
C TYR A 329 4.11 2.90 -3.66
N ARG A 330 4.48 3.71 -4.62
CA ARG A 330 4.70 3.25 -5.99
C ARG A 330 5.90 2.31 -6.04
N ILE A 331 5.80 1.27 -6.85
CA ILE A 331 6.89 0.39 -7.19
C ILE A 331 7.12 0.45 -8.70
N ASN A 332 8.37 0.67 -9.08
CA ASN A 332 8.85 0.66 -10.46
C ASN A 332 10.30 0.19 -10.46
N MET A 333 10.53 -1.09 -10.68
CA MET A 333 11.85 -1.73 -10.60
C MET A 333 12.66 -1.47 -11.87
N ASN A 334 12.86 -0.18 -12.17
CA ASN A 334 13.65 0.30 -13.30
C ASN A 334 15.11 0.53 -12.87
N MET A 335 16.03 -0.08 -13.57
CA MET A 335 17.46 -0.05 -13.24
C MET A 335 18.33 -0.21 -14.48
N ILE A 336 19.62 0.11 -14.37
CA ILE A 336 20.61 -0.16 -15.41
C ILE A 336 21.07 -1.60 -15.25
N GLY A 337 20.87 -2.41 -16.29
CA GLY A 337 21.27 -3.81 -16.34
C GLY A 337 22.76 -4.00 -16.64
N LEU A 338 23.21 -5.26 -16.70
CA LEU A 338 24.57 -5.63 -17.09
C LEU A 338 24.89 -5.27 -18.55
N ASP A 339 23.87 -5.12 -19.38
CA ASP A 339 23.96 -4.65 -20.77
C ASP A 339 24.10 -3.11 -20.88
N ASN A 340 24.21 -2.41 -19.74
CA ASN A 340 24.24 -0.95 -19.64
C ASN A 340 23.00 -0.26 -20.23
N ARG A 341 21.83 -0.90 -20.17
CA ARG A 341 20.56 -0.32 -20.61
C ARG A 341 19.58 -0.19 -19.46
N PRO A 342 18.80 0.91 -19.40
CA PRO A 342 17.72 1.05 -18.44
C PRO A 342 16.54 0.15 -18.83
N ALA A 343 16.07 -0.66 -17.91
CA ALA A 343 14.90 -1.52 -18.11
C ALA A 343 14.15 -1.76 -16.80
N VAL A 344 12.84 -1.89 -16.90
CA VAL A 344 12.01 -2.40 -15.80
C VAL A 344 12.11 -3.92 -15.81
N LYS A 345 12.53 -4.49 -14.70
CA LYS A 345 12.77 -5.93 -14.55
C LYS A 345 11.84 -6.53 -13.51
N ASN A 346 11.44 -7.78 -13.70
CA ASN A 346 10.75 -8.56 -12.69
C ASN A 346 11.74 -9.09 -11.64
N LEU A 347 11.23 -9.60 -10.50
CA LEU A 347 12.10 -10.02 -9.40
C LEU A 347 13.04 -11.18 -9.80
N LEU A 348 12.56 -12.15 -10.57
CA LEU A 348 13.37 -13.29 -11.03
C LEU A 348 14.49 -12.84 -12.00
N GLU A 349 14.18 -11.91 -12.90
CA GLU A 349 15.19 -11.31 -13.80
C GLU A 349 16.28 -10.59 -13.00
N ILE A 350 15.90 -9.80 -11.99
CA ILE A 350 16.87 -9.08 -11.14
C ILE A 350 17.80 -10.07 -10.42
N LEU A 351 17.24 -11.10 -9.79
CA LEU A 351 18.04 -12.08 -9.05
C LEU A 351 18.95 -12.91 -9.96
N THR A 352 18.46 -13.30 -11.14
CA THR A 352 19.23 -14.07 -12.12
C THR A 352 20.40 -13.24 -12.67
N GLU A 353 20.14 -12.01 -13.06
CA GLU A 353 21.14 -11.10 -13.62
C GLU A 353 22.16 -10.68 -12.55
N TRP A 354 21.71 -10.43 -11.32
CA TRP A 354 22.62 -10.15 -10.21
C TRP A 354 23.52 -11.37 -9.89
N LEU A 355 22.99 -12.60 -9.94
CA LEU A 355 23.82 -13.81 -9.79
C LEU A 355 24.86 -13.94 -10.89
N ALA A 356 24.55 -13.56 -12.13
CA ALA A 356 25.53 -13.53 -13.21
C ALA A 356 26.65 -12.54 -12.89
N TYR A 357 26.31 -11.33 -12.44
CA TYR A 357 27.28 -10.34 -11.95
C TYR A 357 28.12 -10.90 -10.81
N ARG A 358 27.52 -11.56 -9.81
CA ARG A 358 28.27 -12.12 -8.67
C ARG A 358 29.22 -13.23 -9.10
N ARG A 359 28.80 -14.10 -10.00
CA ARG A 359 29.67 -15.17 -10.55
C ARG A 359 30.91 -14.57 -11.26
N ASP A 360 30.71 -13.55 -12.07
CA ASP A 360 31.82 -12.85 -12.74
C ASP A 360 32.74 -12.19 -11.71
N THR A 361 32.21 -11.49 -10.74
CA THR A 361 32.99 -10.85 -9.67
C THR A 361 33.86 -11.88 -8.91
N VAL A 362 33.28 -13.02 -8.56
CA VAL A 362 34.03 -14.09 -7.85
C VAL A 362 35.10 -14.72 -8.74
N ARG A 363 34.81 -14.97 -10.03
CA ARG A 363 35.81 -15.46 -10.97
C ARG A 363 36.99 -14.48 -11.13
N ARG A 364 36.71 -13.20 -11.25
CA ARG A 364 37.76 -12.15 -11.33
C ARG A 364 38.61 -12.13 -10.07
N ARG A 365 37.99 -12.23 -8.86
CA ARG A 365 38.69 -12.31 -7.58
C ARG A 365 39.61 -13.52 -7.53
N LEU A 366 39.10 -14.71 -7.89
CA LEU A 366 39.89 -15.95 -7.87
C LEU A 366 41.02 -15.92 -8.86
N ASN A 367 40.80 -15.41 -10.08
CA ASN A 367 41.86 -15.26 -11.11
C ASN A 367 42.92 -14.27 -10.64
N TYR A 368 42.56 -13.14 -10.06
CA TYR A 368 43.50 -12.17 -9.53
C TYR A 368 44.38 -12.77 -8.42
N ARG A 369 43.75 -13.55 -7.52
CA ARG A 369 44.52 -14.25 -6.48
C ARG A 369 45.41 -15.32 -7.07
N LEU A 370 44.94 -16.10 -8.02
CA LEU A 370 45.72 -17.12 -8.75
C LEU A 370 46.92 -16.50 -9.43
N GLU A 371 46.74 -15.39 -10.11
CA GLU A 371 47.88 -14.68 -10.80
C GLU A 371 48.94 -14.25 -9.77
N LYS A 372 48.56 -13.72 -8.61
CA LYS A 372 49.50 -13.37 -7.55
C LYS A 372 50.21 -14.60 -6.98
N VAL A 373 49.50 -15.69 -6.78
CA VAL A 373 50.09 -16.96 -6.31
C VAL A 373 51.05 -17.50 -7.31
N LEU A 374 50.72 -17.51 -8.61
CA LEU A 374 51.59 -17.98 -9.67
C LEU A 374 52.85 -17.11 -9.79
N LYS A 375 52.72 -15.79 -9.76
CA LYS A 375 53.87 -14.86 -9.76
C LYS A 375 54.81 -15.11 -8.58
N ARG A 376 54.23 -15.33 -7.37
CA ARG A 376 55.03 -15.58 -6.19
C ARG A 376 55.74 -16.96 -6.24
N LEU A 377 55.01 -18.01 -6.66
CA LEU A 377 55.56 -19.34 -6.87
C LEU A 377 56.77 -19.31 -7.87
N HIS A 378 56.59 -18.58 -8.97
CA HIS A 378 57.63 -18.42 -9.96
C HIS A 378 58.89 -17.78 -9.35
N ILE A 379 58.74 -16.74 -8.52
CA ILE A 379 59.86 -16.13 -7.81
C ILE A 379 60.50 -17.12 -6.82
N LEU A 380 59.71 -17.85 -6.07
CA LEU A 380 60.21 -18.84 -5.07
C LEU A 380 60.99 -19.98 -5.74
N GLU A 381 60.54 -20.43 -6.92
CA GLU A 381 61.26 -21.43 -7.72
C GLU A 381 62.66 -20.93 -8.09
N GLY A 382 62.81 -19.69 -8.52
CA GLY A 382 64.09 -19.06 -8.84
C GLY A 382 64.99 -18.92 -7.57
N LEU A 383 64.42 -18.47 -6.49
CA LEU A 383 65.16 -18.37 -5.22
C LEU A 383 65.63 -19.71 -4.72
N LEU A 384 64.86 -20.78 -4.89
CA LEU A 384 65.27 -22.13 -4.51
C LEU A 384 66.48 -22.62 -5.34
N VAL A 385 66.46 -22.33 -6.66
CA VAL A 385 67.65 -22.61 -7.53
C VAL A 385 68.88 -21.90 -6.99
N ALA A 386 68.77 -20.63 -6.59
CA ALA A 386 69.89 -19.88 -6.00
C ALA A 386 70.38 -20.46 -4.70
N PHE A 387 69.48 -20.89 -3.81
CA PHE A 387 69.85 -21.50 -2.51
C PHE A 387 70.56 -22.85 -2.69
N LEU A 388 70.12 -23.65 -3.64
CA LEU A 388 70.76 -24.93 -3.95
C LEU A 388 72.16 -24.76 -4.59
N ASN A 389 72.44 -23.63 -5.21
CA ASN A 389 73.67 -23.33 -5.91
C ASN A 389 74.34 -22.03 -5.38
N ILE A 390 74.26 -21.76 -4.10
CA ILE A 390 74.57 -20.45 -3.51
C ILE A 390 76.01 -20.00 -3.78
N ASP A 391 76.99 -20.90 -3.72
CA ASP A 391 78.40 -20.59 -3.95
C ASP A 391 78.62 -20.14 -5.39
N GLU A 392 78.00 -20.79 -6.37
CA GLU A 392 78.08 -20.43 -7.76
C GLU A 392 77.36 -19.11 -8.07
N VAL A 393 76.22 -18.86 -7.49
CA VAL A 393 75.48 -17.58 -7.57
C VAL A 393 76.36 -16.44 -7.03
N ILE A 394 76.97 -16.58 -5.86
CA ILE A 394 77.86 -15.58 -5.30
C ILE A 394 79.08 -15.39 -6.19
N HIS A 395 79.65 -16.44 -6.73
CA HIS A 395 80.78 -16.35 -7.62
C HIS A 395 80.44 -15.50 -8.91
N ILE A 396 79.34 -15.80 -9.59
CA ILE A 396 78.85 -15.05 -10.75
C ILE A 396 78.64 -13.57 -10.38
N ILE A 397 77.96 -13.28 -9.26
CA ILE A 397 77.71 -11.89 -8.85
C ILE A 397 78.96 -11.08 -8.58
N ARG A 398 80.00 -11.75 -8.12
CA ARG A 398 81.32 -11.11 -7.78
C ARG A 398 82.26 -10.96 -8.98
N THR A 399 82.18 -11.82 -10.01
CA THR A 399 83.15 -11.91 -11.07
C THR A 399 82.67 -11.38 -12.40
N GLU A 400 81.36 -11.34 -12.67
CA GLU A 400 80.80 -10.89 -13.91
C GLU A 400 80.39 -9.41 -13.86
N ASP A 401 80.67 -8.66 -14.91
CA ASP A 401 80.28 -7.28 -15.03
C ASP A 401 78.77 -7.11 -15.16
N GLU A 402 78.13 -8.08 -15.85
CA GLU A 402 76.68 -8.17 -15.99
C GLU A 402 76.13 -9.50 -15.41
N PRO A 403 75.93 -9.62 -14.12
CA PRO A 403 75.56 -10.89 -13.46
C PRO A 403 74.20 -11.41 -13.86
N LYS A 404 73.21 -10.53 -14.16
CA LYS A 404 71.84 -10.91 -14.49
C LYS A 404 71.74 -11.81 -15.71
N PRO A 405 72.29 -11.46 -16.90
CA PRO A 405 72.27 -12.33 -18.04
C PRO A 405 73.00 -13.65 -17.82
N LYS A 406 74.08 -13.65 -17.05
CA LYS A 406 74.84 -14.86 -16.70
C LYS A 406 74.10 -15.82 -15.80
N LEU A 407 73.32 -15.31 -14.81
CA LEU A 407 72.48 -16.12 -13.98
C LEU A 407 71.35 -16.77 -14.82
N ILE A 408 70.76 -16.01 -15.78
CA ILE A 408 69.71 -16.53 -16.67
C ILE A 408 70.28 -17.66 -17.55
N GLU A 409 71.40 -17.42 -18.17
CA GLU A 409 72.10 -18.41 -19.06
C GLU A 409 72.48 -19.67 -18.28
N ARG A 410 73.02 -19.51 -17.08
CA ARG A 410 73.58 -20.62 -16.30
C ARG A 410 72.53 -21.50 -15.67
N PHE A 411 71.47 -20.91 -15.10
CA PHE A 411 70.45 -21.63 -14.34
C PHE A 411 69.15 -21.83 -15.12
N GLY A 412 69.01 -21.30 -16.29
CA GLY A 412 67.78 -21.38 -17.09
C GLY A 412 66.60 -20.68 -16.47
N ILE A 413 66.85 -19.65 -15.65
CA ILE A 413 65.83 -18.90 -14.90
C ILE A 413 65.33 -17.69 -15.72
N SER A 414 64.17 -17.20 -15.40
CA SER A 414 63.59 -16.00 -16.02
C SER A 414 64.30 -14.72 -15.54
N GLU A 415 64.12 -13.64 -16.26
CA GLU A 415 64.61 -12.32 -15.89
C GLU A 415 64.07 -11.87 -14.53
N THR A 416 62.76 -12.12 -14.26
CA THR A 416 62.11 -11.80 -12.97
C THR A 416 62.71 -12.61 -11.82
N GLN A 417 63.08 -13.88 -12.07
CA GLN A 417 63.71 -14.71 -11.07
C GLN A 417 65.16 -14.26 -10.81
N ALA A 418 65.92 -13.92 -11.85
CA ALA A 418 67.26 -13.39 -11.71
C ALA A 418 67.31 -12.07 -10.93
N GLU A 419 66.36 -11.17 -11.21
CA GLU A 419 66.20 -9.91 -10.45
C GLU A 419 65.93 -10.18 -8.97
N ALA A 420 64.97 -11.08 -8.66
CA ALA A 420 64.65 -11.46 -7.31
C ALA A 420 65.85 -12.06 -6.56
N ILE A 421 66.73 -12.81 -7.24
CA ILE A 421 67.99 -13.33 -6.67
C ILE A 421 68.97 -12.20 -6.35
N LEU A 422 69.12 -11.22 -7.27
CA LEU A 422 70.00 -10.08 -7.06
C LEU A 422 69.55 -9.14 -5.95
N GLU A 423 68.26 -9.05 -5.72
CA GLU A 423 67.65 -8.26 -4.64
C GLU A 423 67.68 -8.95 -3.25
N LEU A 424 68.21 -10.21 -3.15
CA LEU A 424 68.29 -10.92 -1.91
C LEU A 424 69.15 -10.19 -0.89
N LYS A 425 68.63 -9.97 0.31
CA LYS A 425 69.38 -9.46 1.44
C LYS A 425 70.28 -10.57 1.99
N LEU A 426 71.55 -10.26 2.26
CA LEU A 426 72.53 -11.23 2.79
C LEU A 426 72.06 -12.06 3.99
N ARG A 427 71.26 -11.47 4.86
CA ARG A 427 70.60 -12.16 6.00
C ARG A 427 69.68 -13.33 5.60
N HIS A 428 69.14 -13.27 4.36
CA HIS A 428 68.23 -14.29 3.83
C HIS A 428 68.96 -15.50 3.24
N LEU A 429 70.27 -15.52 3.23
CA LEU A 429 71.10 -16.65 2.79
C LEU A 429 71.29 -17.73 3.86
N ALA A 430 70.72 -17.57 5.02
CA ALA A 430 70.81 -18.55 6.10
C ALA A 430 69.98 -19.82 5.78
N LYS A 431 70.48 -21.01 6.19
CA LYS A 431 69.83 -22.31 5.98
C LYS A 431 68.36 -22.36 6.44
N LEU A 432 68.04 -21.58 7.47
CA LEU A 432 66.66 -21.46 7.97
C LEU A 432 65.71 -20.84 6.94
N GLU A 433 66.18 -20.00 6.03
CA GLU A 433 65.38 -19.35 4.97
C GLU A 433 64.96 -20.33 3.87
N GLU A 434 65.84 -21.32 3.54
CA GLU A 434 65.48 -22.39 2.60
C GLU A 434 64.26 -23.17 3.07
N VAL A 435 64.20 -23.52 4.36
CA VAL A 435 63.04 -24.22 4.97
C VAL A 435 61.78 -23.36 4.87
N LYS A 436 61.89 -22.04 5.08
CA LYS A 436 60.76 -21.13 4.98
C LYS A 436 60.28 -20.99 3.52
N ILE A 437 61.18 -20.88 2.55
CA ILE A 437 60.89 -20.79 1.12
C ILE A 437 60.15 -22.06 0.66
N ARG A 438 60.62 -23.24 1.04
CA ARG A 438 59.94 -24.51 0.74
C ARG A 438 58.58 -24.58 1.37
N GLY A 439 58.42 -24.17 2.65
CA GLY A 439 57.14 -24.10 3.31
C GLY A 439 56.17 -23.18 2.65
N GLU A 440 56.59 -21.97 2.28
CA GLU A 440 55.77 -21.01 1.52
C GLU A 440 55.38 -21.55 0.15
N GLN A 441 56.32 -22.20 -0.56
CA GLN A 441 56.07 -22.82 -1.87
C GLN A 441 54.99 -23.93 -1.77
N ASP A 442 55.10 -24.82 -0.76
CA ASP A 442 54.12 -25.88 -0.57
C ASP A 442 52.72 -25.34 -0.25
N GLU A 443 52.65 -24.31 0.60
CA GLU A 443 51.36 -23.66 0.95
C GLU A 443 50.71 -22.99 -0.31
N LEU A 444 51.50 -22.24 -1.05
CA LEU A 444 51.04 -21.56 -2.27
C LEU A 444 50.72 -22.55 -3.41
N ALA A 445 51.42 -23.67 -3.51
CA ALA A 445 51.10 -24.73 -4.47
C ALA A 445 49.71 -25.36 -4.13
N LYS A 446 49.43 -25.64 -2.87
CA LYS A 446 48.11 -26.10 -2.47
C LYS A 446 47.01 -25.08 -2.72
N GLU A 447 47.32 -23.79 -2.46
CA GLU A 447 46.39 -22.70 -2.76
C GLU A 447 46.15 -22.56 -4.28
N ARG A 448 47.16 -22.64 -5.11
CA ARG A 448 47.08 -22.67 -6.59
C ARG A 448 46.11 -23.78 -7.04
N ASP A 449 46.37 -25.01 -6.60
CA ASP A 449 45.58 -26.19 -6.99
C ASP A 449 44.10 -26.04 -6.55
N HIS A 450 43.89 -25.48 -5.38
CA HIS A 450 42.54 -25.17 -4.90
C HIS A 450 41.84 -24.10 -5.75
N LEU A 451 42.51 -22.98 -6.07
CA LEU A 451 41.98 -21.91 -6.90
C LEU A 451 41.68 -22.40 -8.33
N GLN A 452 42.59 -23.19 -8.92
CA GLN A 452 42.37 -23.80 -10.24
C GLN A 452 41.19 -24.76 -10.23
N ALA A 453 41.04 -25.58 -9.18
CA ALA A 453 39.89 -26.47 -9.04
C ALA A 453 38.56 -25.74 -8.89
N LEU A 454 38.54 -24.58 -8.24
CA LEU A 454 37.34 -23.72 -8.13
C LEU A 454 36.99 -23.12 -9.49
N LEU A 455 37.97 -22.60 -10.20
CA LEU A 455 37.81 -21.96 -11.51
C LEU A 455 37.40 -22.93 -12.62
N ALA A 456 37.87 -24.20 -12.54
CA ALA A 456 37.60 -25.25 -13.53
C ALA A 456 36.18 -25.86 -13.37
N SER A 457 35.48 -25.63 -12.28
CA SER A 457 34.19 -26.28 -11.99
C SER A 457 33.12 -25.30 -11.57
N GLU A 458 32.14 -25.10 -12.44
CA GLU A 458 30.92 -24.30 -12.14
C GLU A 458 30.24 -24.75 -10.82
N ARG A 459 30.19 -26.06 -10.59
CA ARG A 459 29.58 -26.61 -9.36
C ARG A 459 30.33 -26.16 -8.10
N LYS A 460 31.69 -26.21 -8.14
CA LYS A 460 32.51 -25.75 -7.00
C LYS A 460 32.39 -24.25 -6.79
N LEU A 461 32.40 -23.48 -7.89
CA LEU A 461 32.20 -22.03 -7.85
C LEU A 461 30.85 -21.67 -7.24
N ASN A 462 29.75 -22.29 -7.71
CA ASN A 462 28.42 -22.08 -7.18
C ASN A 462 28.34 -22.46 -5.68
N THR A 463 29.01 -23.55 -5.26
CA THR A 463 29.06 -23.93 -3.84
C THR A 463 29.77 -22.87 -2.99
N LEU A 464 30.85 -22.28 -3.51
CA LEU A 464 31.56 -21.18 -2.84
C LEU A 464 30.63 -19.95 -2.69
N ILE A 465 29.99 -19.52 -3.78
CA ILE A 465 29.08 -18.37 -3.78
C ILE A 465 27.93 -18.58 -2.78
N LYS A 466 27.35 -19.78 -2.75
CA LYS A 466 26.29 -20.12 -1.76
C LYS A 466 26.78 -19.94 -0.34
N LYS A 467 27.94 -20.48 0.00
CA LYS A 467 28.52 -20.35 1.35
C LYS A 467 28.75 -18.88 1.72
N GLU A 468 29.24 -18.08 0.78
CA GLU A 468 29.47 -16.65 1.01
C GLU A 468 28.15 -15.90 1.25
N ILE A 469 27.10 -16.14 0.41
CA ILE A 469 25.77 -15.56 0.60
C ILE A 469 25.17 -15.95 1.95
N GLN A 470 25.29 -17.22 2.35
CA GLN A 470 24.79 -17.70 3.63
C GLN A 470 25.54 -17.07 4.82
N ALA A 471 26.86 -16.93 4.72
CA ALA A 471 27.68 -16.29 5.75
C ALA A 471 27.31 -14.79 5.90
N ASP A 472 27.15 -14.07 4.79
CA ASP A 472 26.72 -12.68 4.80
C ASP A 472 25.29 -12.52 5.33
N ALA A 473 24.37 -13.44 4.98
CA ALA A 473 23.02 -13.46 5.52
C ALA A 473 22.99 -13.70 7.04
N GLN A 474 23.89 -14.51 7.56
CA GLN A 474 24.03 -14.70 9.01
C GLN A 474 24.63 -13.47 9.69
N ALA A 475 25.60 -12.81 9.06
CA ALA A 475 26.31 -11.67 9.64
C ALA A 475 25.50 -10.37 9.65
N TYR A 476 24.65 -10.16 8.66
CA TYR A 476 23.91 -8.90 8.41
C TYR A 476 22.39 -9.05 8.45
N GLY A 477 21.86 -10.27 8.43
CA GLY A 477 20.43 -10.53 8.38
C GLY A 477 19.76 -10.35 9.74
N ASP A 478 18.62 -9.71 9.73
CA ASP A 478 17.71 -9.54 10.86
C ASP A 478 16.30 -10.03 10.50
N ASP A 479 15.37 -9.93 11.45
CA ASP A 479 13.99 -10.28 11.22
C ASP A 479 13.28 -9.21 10.37
N ARG A 480 12.20 -9.62 9.68
CA ARG A 480 11.36 -8.71 8.93
C ARG A 480 10.81 -7.62 9.85
N ARG A 481 10.89 -6.36 9.43
CA ARG A 481 10.37 -5.21 10.17
C ARG A 481 8.92 -4.90 9.80
N SER A 482 8.60 -4.89 8.49
CA SER A 482 7.25 -4.58 8.01
C SER A 482 6.43 -5.86 7.85
N PRO A 483 5.48 -6.17 8.76
CA PRO A 483 4.65 -7.36 8.65
C PRO A 483 3.71 -7.26 7.45
N LEU A 484 3.43 -8.41 6.83
CA LEU A 484 2.48 -8.54 5.73
C LEU A 484 1.15 -9.01 6.31
N GLN A 485 0.13 -8.16 6.27
CA GLN A 485 -1.19 -8.45 6.82
C GLN A 485 -2.28 -7.90 5.91
N GLU A 486 -3.01 -8.78 5.26
CA GLU A 486 -4.15 -8.34 4.46
C GLU A 486 -5.19 -7.65 5.33
N ARG A 487 -5.64 -6.47 4.92
CA ARG A 487 -6.66 -5.67 5.58
C ARG A 487 -7.65 -5.16 4.55
N GLU A 488 -8.89 -4.99 4.99
CA GLU A 488 -9.90 -4.30 4.18
C GLU A 488 -9.52 -2.84 3.93
N GLU A 489 -10.00 -2.31 2.82
CA GLU A 489 -9.80 -0.93 2.44
C GLU A 489 -10.46 0.02 3.45
N ALA A 490 -9.69 1.01 3.91
CA ALA A 490 -10.20 2.01 4.86
C ALA A 490 -11.26 2.89 4.18
N LYS A 491 -12.35 3.15 4.90
CA LYS A 491 -13.46 4.00 4.42
C LYS A 491 -13.55 5.26 5.27
N ALA A 492 -13.63 6.42 4.60
CA ALA A 492 -13.91 7.67 5.27
C ALA A 492 -15.35 7.65 5.80
N MET A 493 -15.50 8.04 7.06
CA MET A 493 -16.80 8.15 7.70
C MET A 493 -17.56 9.38 7.19
N SER A 494 -18.88 9.28 7.07
CA SER A 494 -19.76 10.41 6.79
C SER A 494 -20.06 11.20 8.09
N GLU A 495 -20.56 12.42 7.98
CA GLU A 495 -20.96 13.21 9.16
C GLU A 495 -22.01 12.49 10.04
N HIS A 496 -22.82 11.61 9.45
CA HIS A 496 -23.83 10.83 10.14
C HIS A 496 -23.27 9.68 11.00
N ASP A 497 -22.10 9.16 10.63
CA ASP A 497 -21.45 8.05 11.37
C ASP A 497 -20.87 8.52 12.70
N PHE A 498 -20.71 9.85 12.89
CA PHE A 498 -20.18 10.44 14.12
C PHE A 498 -21.25 10.73 15.18
N ILE A 499 -22.55 10.62 14.82
CA ILE A 499 -23.64 10.86 15.77
C ILE A 499 -23.78 9.64 16.67
N PRO A 500 -23.86 9.81 18.01
CA PRO A 500 -24.09 8.69 18.90
C PRO A 500 -25.31 7.88 18.47
N SER A 501 -25.15 6.58 18.31
CA SER A 501 -26.22 5.68 17.88
C SER A 501 -27.16 5.40 19.05
N GLU A 502 -28.09 6.36 19.34
CA GLU A 502 -29.16 6.18 20.35
C GLU A 502 -30.46 5.73 19.68
N PRO A 503 -31.25 4.81 20.28
CA PRO A 503 -32.58 4.47 19.77
C PRO A 503 -33.49 5.68 19.86
N VAL A 504 -34.19 5.97 18.76
CA VAL A 504 -35.14 7.08 18.66
C VAL A 504 -36.44 6.64 18.00
N THR A 505 -37.56 7.27 18.41
CA THR A 505 -38.86 7.14 17.77
C THR A 505 -39.28 8.49 17.23
N ILE A 506 -39.46 8.60 15.93
CA ILE A 506 -39.95 9.82 15.27
C ILE A 506 -41.45 9.72 15.13
N VAL A 507 -42.16 10.72 15.61
CA VAL A 507 -43.61 10.75 15.60
C VAL A 507 -44.14 11.87 14.72
N LEU A 508 -45.03 11.51 13.80
CA LEU A 508 -45.71 12.42 12.85
C LEU A 508 -47.18 12.52 13.24
N SER A 509 -47.71 13.76 13.30
CA SER A 509 -49.13 14.01 13.52
C SER A 509 -49.90 14.18 12.20
N GLU A 510 -51.24 14.11 12.28
CA GLU A 510 -52.16 14.39 11.17
C GLU A 510 -51.97 15.79 10.56
N GLY A 511 -51.69 16.78 11.41
CA GLY A 511 -51.38 18.16 11.00
C GLY A 511 -49.99 18.37 10.45
N GLY A 512 -49.17 17.32 10.25
CA GLY A 512 -47.81 17.42 9.71
C GLY A 512 -46.77 17.97 10.70
N TRP A 513 -47.00 17.80 12.01
CA TRP A 513 -46.04 18.14 13.06
C TRP A 513 -45.18 16.94 13.38
N VAL A 514 -43.88 17.18 13.61
CA VAL A 514 -42.91 16.12 13.91
C VAL A 514 -42.21 16.36 15.25
N ARG A 515 -41.83 15.27 15.91
CA ARG A 515 -41.00 15.25 17.11
C ARG A 515 -40.22 13.95 17.24
N SER A 516 -39.09 14.02 17.95
CA SER A 516 -38.21 12.89 18.21
C SER A 516 -38.25 12.51 19.70
N ALA A 517 -38.58 11.27 19.99
CA ALA A 517 -38.55 10.68 21.33
C ALA A 517 -37.35 9.77 21.51
N LYS A 518 -36.73 9.73 22.70
CA LYS A 518 -35.66 8.79 23.02
C LYS A 518 -36.26 7.40 23.33
N GLY A 519 -35.60 6.36 22.78
CA GLY A 519 -36.02 4.97 22.98
C GLY A 519 -37.10 4.50 22.00
N HIS A 520 -37.41 3.20 22.07
CA HIS A 520 -38.44 2.54 21.25
C HIS A 520 -39.70 2.18 22.04
N ASP A 521 -39.68 2.30 23.36
CA ASP A 521 -40.76 1.86 24.28
C ASP A 521 -41.86 2.90 24.44
N ILE A 522 -41.80 4.00 23.71
CA ILE A 522 -42.81 5.06 23.80
C ILE A 522 -44.09 4.67 23.06
N ASP A 523 -45.25 4.95 23.67
CA ASP A 523 -46.54 4.90 22.99
C ASP A 523 -46.79 6.22 22.27
N PRO A 524 -46.71 6.29 20.93
CA PRO A 524 -46.91 7.51 20.18
C PRO A 524 -48.38 8.05 20.29
N THR A 525 -49.36 7.16 20.52
CA THR A 525 -50.76 7.54 20.56
C THR A 525 -51.13 8.24 21.87
N GLY A 526 -50.40 7.95 22.96
CA GLY A 526 -50.59 8.57 24.29
C GLY A 526 -49.91 9.94 24.44
N LEU A 527 -49.22 10.43 23.46
CA LEU A 527 -48.55 11.75 23.51
C LEU A 527 -49.57 12.90 23.39
N SER A 528 -49.27 14.06 23.98
CA SER A 528 -50.12 15.25 23.81
C SER A 528 -49.96 15.87 22.45
N TYR A 529 -51.05 16.09 21.71
CA TYR A 529 -51.12 16.74 20.41
C TYR A 529 -51.78 18.12 20.55
N LYS A 530 -51.61 18.98 19.53
CA LYS A 530 -52.36 20.24 19.48
C LYS A 530 -53.87 20.00 19.41
N ALA A 531 -54.65 21.00 19.86
CA ALA A 531 -56.11 20.92 19.76
C ALA A 531 -56.52 20.73 18.28
N GLY A 532 -57.24 19.63 18.03
CA GLY A 532 -57.68 19.24 16.68
C GLY A 532 -56.67 18.45 15.87
N ASP A 533 -55.49 18.07 16.43
CA ASP A 533 -54.49 17.22 15.80
C ASP A 533 -54.42 15.86 16.51
N SER A 534 -53.93 14.83 15.82
CA SER A 534 -53.83 13.47 16.32
C SER A 534 -52.65 12.72 15.76
N PHE A 535 -52.36 11.53 16.27
CA PHE A 535 -51.33 10.66 15.79
C PHE A 535 -51.60 10.20 14.35
N ARG A 536 -50.59 10.30 13.46
CA ARG A 536 -50.63 9.75 12.09
C ARG A 536 -49.74 8.52 11.94
N ALA A 537 -48.45 8.67 12.18
CA ALA A 537 -47.46 7.61 11.96
C ALA A 537 -46.25 7.78 12.88
N ALA A 538 -45.54 6.70 13.12
CA ALA A 538 -44.26 6.73 13.82
C ALA A 538 -43.25 5.79 13.16
N ALA A 539 -41.97 6.17 13.18
CA ALA A 539 -40.86 5.33 12.75
C ALA A 539 -39.86 5.16 13.90
N ARG A 540 -39.37 3.95 14.08
CA ARG A 540 -38.32 3.58 15.05
C ARG A 540 -37.01 3.39 14.33
N GLY A 541 -35.93 3.91 14.88
CA GLY A 541 -34.58 3.81 14.31
C GLY A 541 -33.52 4.31 15.26
N LYS A 542 -32.37 4.69 14.71
CA LYS A 542 -31.24 5.21 15.47
C LYS A 542 -31.03 6.69 15.17
N SER A 543 -30.47 7.44 16.13
CA SER A 543 -30.21 8.88 15.99
C SER A 543 -29.26 9.25 14.87
N ASN A 544 -28.43 8.31 14.42
CA ASN A 544 -27.48 8.45 13.31
C ASN A 544 -28.02 7.95 11.95
N GLN A 545 -29.30 7.56 11.86
CA GLN A 545 -29.96 7.15 10.63
C GLN A 545 -30.83 8.30 10.11
N PRO A 546 -30.90 8.57 8.79
CA PRO A 546 -31.81 9.57 8.25
C PRO A 546 -33.28 9.14 8.48
N VAL A 547 -34.13 10.11 8.82
CA VAL A 547 -35.60 9.91 8.80
C VAL A 547 -36.15 10.41 7.47
N VAL A 548 -36.93 9.60 6.80
CA VAL A 548 -37.57 9.90 5.54
C VAL A 548 -39.08 10.15 5.75
N PHE A 549 -39.55 11.25 5.16
CA PHE A 549 -40.97 11.60 5.09
C PHE A 549 -41.43 11.47 3.64
N ILE A 550 -42.69 11.03 3.42
CA ILE A 550 -43.29 10.92 2.11
C ILE A 550 -44.60 11.69 2.10
N ASP A 551 -44.82 12.53 1.10
CA ASP A 551 -46.02 13.27 0.92
C ASP A 551 -47.06 12.57 0.04
N SER A 552 -48.30 13.11 -0.02
CA SER A 552 -49.41 12.57 -0.79
C SER A 552 -49.15 12.56 -2.32
N THR A 553 -48.15 13.27 -2.80
CA THR A 553 -47.72 13.28 -4.22
C THR A 553 -46.64 12.23 -4.50
N GLY A 554 -46.17 11.50 -3.51
CA GLY A 554 -45.11 10.48 -3.64
C GLY A 554 -43.71 11.07 -3.74
N ARG A 555 -43.50 12.25 -3.17
CA ARG A 555 -42.15 12.82 -2.96
C ARG A 555 -41.60 12.40 -1.62
N SER A 556 -40.30 12.09 -1.58
CA SER A 556 -39.56 11.80 -0.37
C SER A 556 -38.73 13.00 0.08
N TYR A 557 -38.56 13.15 1.38
CA TYR A 557 -37.77 14.17 2.06
C TYR A 557 -36.97 13.50 3.15
N ALA A 558 -35.71 13.87 3.35
CA ALA A 558 -34.90 13.31 4.43
C ALA A 558 -34.47 14.43 5.38
N LEU A 559 -34.50 14.13 6.67
CA LEU A 559 -34.00 14.96 7.76
C LEU A 559 -33.11 14.12 8.70
N ASP A 560 -32.23 14.82 9.41
CA ASP A 560 -31.48 14.22 10.51
C ASP A 560 -32.37 14.21 11.78
N PRO A 561 -32.57 13.06 12.45
CA PRO A 561 -33.34 12.96 13.70
C PRO A 561 -32.89 13.93 14.80
N THR A 562 -31.59 14.24 14.85
CA THR A 562 -31.03 15.17 15.84
C THR A 562 -31.45 16.62 15.64
N THR A 563 -31.94 16.96 14.45
CA THR A 563 -32.47 18.30 14.13
C THR A 563 -33.94 18.45 14.47
N LEU A 564 -34.59 17.36 14.86
CA LEU A 564 -36.00 17.37 15.19
C LEU A 564 -36.25 17.75 16.66
N PRO A 565 -37.37 18.45 16.96
CA PRO A 565 -37.69 18.83 18.33
C PRO A 565 -37.95 17.62 19.22
N SER A 566 -37.63 17.74 20.50
CA SER A 566 -37.87 16.69 21.49
C SER A 566 -39.37 16.42 21.68
N ALA A 567 -39.75 15.17 21.92
CA ALA A 567 -41.13 14.75 22.21
C ALA A 567 -41.66 15.24 23.58
N ARG A 568 -40.89 15.97 24.39
CA ARG A 568 -41.36 16.68 25.58
C ARG A 568 -42.32 17.83 25.24
N GLY A 569 -42.24 18.38 24.03
CA GLY A 569 -43.13 19.38 23.49
C GLY A 569 -44.15 18.81 22.49
N GLN A 570 -44.94 19.68 21.88
CA GLN A 570 -45.93 19.32 20.85
C GLN A 570 -45.30 19.11 19.43
N GLY A 571 -44.00 19.34 19.30
CA GLY A 571 -43.29 19.22 18.02
C GLY A 571 -43.24 20.55 17.22
N GLU A 572 -42.82 20.46 16.00
CA GLU A 572 -42.73 21.57 15.01
C GLU A 572 -43.36 21.13 13.69
N PRO A 573 -43.93 22.09 12.89
CA PRO A 573 -44.46 21.78 11.58
C PRO A 573 -43.33 21.48 10.61
N LEU A 574 -43.44 20.39 9.87
CA LEU A 574 -42.43 19.98 8.84
C LEU A 574 -42.29 21.01 7.73
N THR A 575 -43.29 21.82 7.44
CA THR A 575 -43.25 22.91 6.45
C THR A 575 -42.22 24.00 6.78
N GLY A 576 -41.78 24.11 8.04
CA GLY A 576 -40.65 24.97 8.41
C GLY A 576 -39.28 24.44 7.95
N LYS A 577 -39.17 23.14 7.76
CA LYS A 577 -37.91 22.46 7.37
C LYS A 577 -37.93 21.96 5.94
N LEU A 578 -39.08 21.60 5.39
CA LEU A 578 -39.31 21.05 4.06
C LEU A 578 -40.17 21.98 3.21
N THR A 579 -40.10 21.85 1.88
CA THR A 579 -40.87 22.65 0.92
C THR A 579 -41.70 21.70 0.05
N PRO A 580 -42.78 21.11 0.53
CA PRO A 580 -43.69 20.27 -0.24
C PRO A 580 -44.41 21.12 -1.30
N PRO A 581 -44.90 20.51 -2.40
CA PRO A 581 -45.75 21.18 -3.36
C PRO A 581 -47.05 21.75 -2.73
N PRO A 582 -47.63 22.81 -3.29
CA PRO A 582 -48.89 23.36 -2.77
C PRO A 582 -49.98 22.28 -2.68
N GLY A 583 -50.65 22.17 -1.54
CA GLY A 583 -51.69 21.18 -1.28
C GLY A 583 -51.21 19.74 -0.95
N ALA A 584 -49.94 19.47 -0.96
CA ALA A 584 -49.41 18.19 -0.55
C ALA A 584 -49.38 18.08 0.97
N THR A 585 -49.76 16.91 1.48
CA THR A 585 -49.72 16.55 2.92
C THR A 585 -48.67 15.47 3.17
N ILE A 586 -47.96 15.58 4.27
CA ILE A 586 -47.00 14.53 4.66
C ILE A 586 -47.78 13.34 5.24
N GLU A 587 -47.64 12.19 4.59
CA GLU A 587 -48.45 11.00 4.89
C GLU A 587 -47.71 9.94 5.68
N GLN A 588 -46.40 9.82 5.48
CA GLN A 588 -45.58 8.73 6.03
C GLN A 588 -44.30 9.24 6.63
N VAL A 589 -43.79 8.50 7.63
CA VAL A 589 -42.46 8.62 8.20
C VAL A 589 -41.80 7.23 8.25
N LEU A 590 -40.54 7.12 7.84
CA LEU A 590 -39.81 5.88 7.69
C LEU A 590 -38.39 6.04 8.22
N MET A 591 -37.87 5.00 8.86
CA MET A 591 -36.45 4.81 9.20
C MET A 591 -36.12 3.34 8.98
N ALA A 592 -35.09 3.05 8.21
CA ALA A 592 -34.63 1.70 7.90
C ALA A 592 -33.14 1.68 7.58
N ALA A 593 -32.57 0.50 7.39
CA ALA A 593 -31.19 0.35 6.87
C ALA A 593 -31.13 0.79 5.40
N ASP A 594 -29.99 1.30 4.96
CA ASP A 594 -29.80 1.85 3.61
C ASP A 594 -30.16 0.88 2.49
N ASP A 595 -29.92 -0.40 2.68
CA ASP A 595 -30.17 -1.48 1.74
C ASP A 595 -31.55 -2.12 1.89
N GLN A 596 -32.36 -1.70 2.89
CA GLN A 596 -33.72 -2.21 3.08
C GLN A 596 -34.55 -1.98 1.81
N LYS A 597 -35.10 -3.06 1.27
CA LYS A 597 -36.00 -3.00 0.11
C LYS A 597 -37.39 -2.56 0.50
N LEU A 598 -37.96 -1.68 -0.30
CA LEU A 598 -39.27 -1.09 -0.12
C LEU A 598 -40.09 -1.21 -1.41
N LEU A 599 -41.36 -1.55 -1.27
CA LEU A 599 -42.33 -1.49 -2.36
C LEU A 599 -42.97 -0.12 -2.38
N MET A 600 -42.79 0.60 -3.49
CA MET A 600 -43.48 1.85 -3.80
C MET A 600 -44.62 1.58 -4.77
N ALA A 601 -45.82 2.04 -4.47
CA ALA A 601 -46.99 1.79 -5.31
C ALA A 601 -47.98 2.96 -5.35
N SER A 602 -48.86 2.98 -6.37
CA SER A 602 -50.00 3.90 -6.47
C SER A 602 -51.34 3.18 -6.46
N ASP A 603 -52.38 3.87 -6.02
CA ASP A 603 -53.74 3.35 -6.04
C ASP A 603 -54.28 3.08 -7.46
N ALA A 604 -53.59 3.55 -8.50
CA ALA A 604 -53.84 3.23 -9.92
C ALA A 604 -53.25 1.85 -10.34
N GLY A 605 -52.67 1.07 -9.39
CA GLY A 605 -52.18 -0.29 -9.62
C GLY A 605 -50.80 -0.39 -10.28
N TYR A 606 -49.94 0.61 -10.12
CA TYR A 606 -48.54 0.60 -10.55
C TYR A 606 -47.62 0.60 -9.37
N GLY A 607 -46.43 -0.01 -9.51
CA GLY A 607 -45.41 -0.01 -8.45
C GLY A 607 -44.06 -0.56 -8.91
N PHE A 608 -43.09 -0.43 -8.03
CA PHE A 608 -41.69 -0.88 -8.20
C PHE A 608 -41.04 -1.07 -6.85
N VAL A 609 -39.94 -1.78 -6.84
CA VAL A 609 -39.08 -1.98 -5.64
C VAL A 609 -37.94 -0.95 -5.69
N CYS A 610 -37.63 -0.32 -4.55
CA CYS A 610 -36.44 0.52 -4.39
C CYS A 610 -35.75 0.20 -3.05
N THR A 611 -34.57 0.77 -2.81
CA THR A 611 -33.91 0.72 -1.52
C THR A 611 -34.27 1.94 -0.66
N PHE A 612 -34.12 1.85 0.64
CA PHE A 612 -34.33 2.98 1.55
C PHE A 612 -33.41 4.15 1.17
N ASN A 613 -32.15 3.88 0.80
CA ASN A 613 -31.21 4.90 0.34
C ASN A 613 -31.69 5.68 -0.91
N ASP A 614 -32.48 5.05 -1.77
CA ASP A 614 -33.09 5.74 -2.93
C ASP A 614 -34.08 6.84 -2.51
N LEU A 615 -34.71 6.71 -1.33
CA LEU A 615 -35.66 7.68 -0.76
C LEU A 615 -34.96 8.88 -0.10
N VAL A 616 -33.68 8.78 0.24
CA VAL A 616 -32.95 9.84 0.94
C VAL A 616 -32.72 11.03 0.01
N ALA A 617 -33.44 12.13 0.23
CA ALA A 617 -33.35 13.36 -0.54
C ALA A 617 -32.60 14.45 0.24
N ARG A 618 -31.51 15.00 -0.33
CA ARG A 618 -30.64 16.01 0.33
C ARG A 618 -31.16 17.44 0.26
N ASN A 619 -32.24 17.72 -0.48
CA ASN A 619 -32.77 19.05 -0.67
C ASN A 619 -34.16 19.21 0.00
N ARG A 620 -34.51 20.46 0.41
CA ARG A 620 -35.77 20.78 1.06
C ARG A 620 -36.99 20.54 0.19
N ALA A 621 -36.85 20.60 -1.15
CA ALA A 621 -37.94 20.39 -2.11
C ALA A 621 -38.22 18.90 -2.35
N GLY A 622 -37.43 18.00 -1.76
CA GLY A 622 -37.58 16.57 -1.87
C GLY A 622 -37.34 16.01 -3.27
N LYS A 623 -37.43 14.68 -3.37
CA LYS A 623 -37.24 13.90 -4.60
C LYS A 623 -38.56 13.26 -5.02
N ALA A 624 -39.03 13.48 -6.25
CA ALA A 624 -40.18 12.74 -6.78
C ALA A 624 -39.81 11.28 -6.98
N MET A 625 -40.33 10.40 -6.11
CA MET A 625 -40.03 8.96 -6.14
C MET A 625 -40.96 8.21 -7.07
N ILE A 626 -42.28 8.48 -6.97
CA ILE A 626 -43.26 7.81 -7.78
C ILE A 626 -43.93 8.81 -8.74
N THR A 627 -44.09 8.42 -10.01
CA THR A 627 -44.84 9.19 -11.02
C THR A 627 -46.28 8.73 -10.97
N LEU A 628 -47.16 9.56 -10.44
CA LEU A 628 -48.58 9.26 -10.29
C LEU A 628 -49.37 9.52 -11.59
N PRO A 629 -50.23 8.58 -12.00
CA PRO A 629 -51.27 8.88 -13.01
C PRO A 629 -52.23 9.97 -12.52
N GLU A 630 -53.02 10.48 -13.45
CA GLU A 630 -54.05 11.50 -13.15
C GLU A 630 -55.02 11.01 -12.09
N ASN A 631 -55.30 11.84 -11.06
CA ASN A 631 -56.11 11.54 -9.89
C ASN A 631 -55.71 10.32 -9.06
N ALA A 632 -54.49 9.85 -9.20
CA ALA A 632 -53.95 8.77 -8.40
C ALA A 632 -53.21 9.29 -7.15
N LYS A 633 -53.16 8.48 -6.09
CA LYS A 633 -52.41 8.73 -4.86
C LYS A 633 -51.28 7.72 -4.67
N ALA A 634 -50.23 8.13 -4.01
CA ALA A 634 -49.19 7.21 -3.54
C ALA A 634 -49.74 6.38 -2.37
N LEU A 635 -49.51 5.08 -2.39
CA LEU A 635 -49.76 4.20 -1.26
C LEU A 635 -48.57 4.23 -0.28
N PRO A 636 -48.79 3.90 1.01
CA PRO A 636 -47.72 3.77 1.96
C PRO A 636 -46.65 2.78 1.47
N PRO A 637 -45.35 3.09 1.57
CA PRO A 637 -44.30 2.13 1.29
C PRO A 637 -44.38 0.91 2.19
N ILE A 638 -44.11 -0.26 1.65
CA ILE A 638 -44.13 -1.53 2.38
C ILE A 638 -42.75 -2.16 2.38
N GLU A 639 -42.25 -2.54 3.54
CA GLU A 639 -40.98 -3.24 3.70
C GLU A 639 -41.04 -4.65 3.11
N ILE A 640 -39.94 -5.03 2.39
CA ILE A 640 -39.75 -6.36 1.85
C ILE A 640 -38.62 -7.01 2.63
N ASN A 641 -38.93 -8.09 3.37
CA ASN A 641 -38.00 -8.71 4.30
C ASN A 641 -37.46 -10.06 3.83
N GLY A 642 -38.15 -10.70 2.85
CA GLY A 642 -37.78 -12.03 2.35
C GLY A 642 -37.64 -12.08 0.82
N ALA A 643 -36.75 -12.96 0.34
CA ALA A 643 -36.59 -13.20 -1.10
C ALA A 643 -37.81 -13.91 -1.71
N ASP A 644 -38.56 -14.66 -0.90
CA ASP A 644 -39.74 -15.44 -1.31
C ASP A 644 -41.05 -14.77 -0.97
N ASP A 645 -41.03 -13.47 -0.62
CA ASP A 645 -42.23 -12.72 -0.28
C ASP A 645 -43.16 -12.58 -1.49
N MET A 646 -44.46 -12.75 -1.23
CA MET A 646 -45.52 -12.62 -2.22
C MET A 646 -46.24 -11.29 -2.08
N LEU A 647 -46.47 -10.62 -3.19
CA LEU A 647 -47.28 -9.42 -3.22
C LEU A 647 -48.77 -9.81 -3.43
N LEU A 648 -49.62 -9.34 -2.52
CA LEU A 648 -51.06 -9.49 -2.60
C LEU A 648 -51.69 -8.13 -2.87
N ALA A 649 -52.35 -7.99 -4.01
CA ALA A 649 -53.08 -6.78 -4.42
C ALA A 649 -54.60 -7.03 -4.44
N ILE A 650 -55.36 -6.15 -3.82
CA ILE A 650 -56.84 -6.22 -3.79
C ILE A 650 -57.41 -4.90 -4.27
N THR A 651 -58.29 -4.94 -5.29
CA THR A 651 -58.95 -3.76 -5.80
C THR A 651 -60.24 -3.45 -5.05
N GLN A 652 -60.73 -2.23 -5.14
CA GLN A 652 -61.99 -1.79 -4.55
C GLN A 652 -63.19 -2.58 -5.09
N ALA A 653 -63.14 -3.02 -6.36
CA ALA A 653 -64.11 -3.90 -6.97
C ALA A 653 -64.05 -5.36 -6.42
N GLY A 654 -63.19 -5.68 -5.46
CA GLY A 654 -63.04 -6.99 -4.86
C GLY A 654 -62.32 -8.03 -5.74
N ARG A 655 -61.38 -7.58 -6.59
CA ARG A 655 -60.48 -8.45 -7.33
C ARG A 655 -59.16 -8.65 -6.57
N MET A 656 -58.71 -9.86 -6.53
CA MET A 656 -57.51 -10.25 -5.80
C MET A 656 -56.49 -10.87 -6.75
N LEU A 657 -55.24 -10.45 -6.61
CA LEU A 657 -54.08 -10.97 -7.41
C LEU A 657 -52.89 -11.14 -6.51
N MET A 658 -52.24 -12.28 -6.61
CA MET A 658 -51.02 -12.58 -5.86
C MET A 658 -49.89 -13.01 -6.83
N PHE A 659 -48.64 -12.52 -6.62
CA PHE A 659 -47.46 -12.89 -7.39
C PHE A 659 -46.17 -12.61 -6.59
N PRO A 660 -44.99 -13.18 -6.95
CA PRO A 660 -43.73 -12.89 -6.27
C PRO A 660 -43.34 -11.42 -6.35
N VAL A 661 -42.90 -10.84 -5.24
CA VAL A 661 -42.46 -9.43 -5.22
C VAL A 661 -41.33 -9.18 -6.21
N ASN A 662 -40.45 -10.17 -6.44
CA ASN A 662 -39.32 -10.10 -7.36
C ASN A 662 -39.74 -9.95 -8.84
N ASP A 663 -41.01 -10.12 -9.19
CA ASP A 663 -41.53 -9.86 -10.55
C ASP A 663 -41.65 -8.35 -10.84
N LEU A 664 -41.53 -7.51 -9.80
CA LEU A 664 -41.46 -6.04 -9.98
C LEU A 664 -40.04 -5.56 -10.27
N PRO A 665 -39.89 -4.54 -11.13
CA PRO A 665 -38.59 -3.97 -11.39
C PRO A 665 -38.05 -3.23 -10.19
N GLN A 666 -36.74 -3.29 -10.00
CA GLN A 666 -36.04 -2.45 -9.05
C GLN A 666 -35.66 -1.12 -9.74
N LEU A 667 -36.20 0.00 -9.25
CA LEU A 667 -36.01 1.32 -9.82
C LEU A 667 -35.70 2.33 -8.73
N SER A 668 -34.85 3.29 -9.01
CA SER A 668 -34.53 4.40 -8.07
C SER A 668 -35.61 5.50 -8.07
N LYS A 669 -36.52 5.51 -9.03
CA LYS A 669 -37.71 6.37 -9.14
C LYS A 669 -38.52 6.04 -10.42
N GLY A 670 -39.77 6.42 -10.49
CA GLY A 670 -40.56 6.32 -11.72
C GLY A 670 -42.02 5.91 -11.48
N LYS A 671 -42.71 5.54 -12.55
CA LYS A 671 -44.10 5.04 -12.49
C LYS A 671 -44.18 3.59 -12.04
N GLY A 672 -43.08 2.83 -12.29
CA GLY A 672 -43.10 1.38 -12.11
C GLY A 672 -43.89 0.62 -13.16
N ASN A 673 -44.09 -0.66 -12.89
CA ASN A 673 -44.89 -1.58 -13.72
C ASN A 673 -46.26 -1.83 -13.12
N LYS A 674 -47.21 -2.31 -13.96
CA LYS A 674 -48.54 -2.69 -13.44
C LYS A 674 -48.44 -3.82 -12.43
N ILE A 675 -48.95 -3.61 -11.24
CA ILE A 675 -49.19 -4.59 -10.20
C ILE A 675 -50.46 -5.37 -10.58
N VAL A 676 -51.57 -4.64 -10.75
CA VAL A 676 -52.88 -5.18 -11.16
C VAL A 676 -53.45 -4.35 -12.27
N SER A 677 -54.18 -4.96 -13.22
CA SER A 677 -54.77 -4.25 -14.36
C SER A 677 -56.09 -3.60 -13.95
N ILE A 678 -56.06 -2.29 -13.72
CA ILE A 678 -57.23 -1.46 -13.53
C ILE A 678 -57.34 -0.61 -14.83
N PRO A 679 -58.51 -0.53 -15.47
CA PRO A 679 -58.72 0.37 -16.61
C PRO A 679 -58.45 1.82 -16.21
N SER A 680 -57.68 2.54 -17.03
CA SER A 680 -57.27 3.93 -16.70
C SER A 680 -58.45 4.88 -16.47
N ALA A 681 -59.55 4.71 -17.20
CA ALA A 681 -60.76 5.50 -17.01
C ALA A 681 -61.40 5.21 -15.64
N GLN A 682 -61.47 3.97 -15.18
CA GLN A 682 -62.03 3.59 -13.86
C GLN A 682 -61.10 4.01 -12.71
N ALA A 683 -59.81 3.97 -12.89
CA ALA A 683 -58.83 4.48 -11.94
C ALA A 683 -58.93 6.01 -11.78
N ALA A 684 -59.07 6.75 -12.87
CA ALA A 684 -59.21 8.22 -12.90
C ALA A 684 -60.54 8.71 -12.35
N SER A 685 -61.65 7.98 -12.65
CA SER A 685 -62.98 8.29 -12.09
C SER A 685 -63.13 7.87 -10.63
N GLY A 686 -62.26 7.03 -10.11
CA GLY A 686 -62.37 6.44 -8.75
C GLY A 686 -63.37 5.29 -8.65
N GLU A 687 -63.84 4.74 -9.80
CA GLU A 687 -64.77 3.59 -9.81
C GLU A 687 -64.11 2.30 -9.39
N ASP A 688 -62.83 2.11 -9.73
CA ASP A 688 -62.00 1.01 -9.20
C ASP A 688 -60.56 1.48 -8.95
N LYS A 689 -60.00 1.13 -7.82
CA LYS A 689 -58.64 1.47 -7.37
C LYS A 689 -58.01 0.31 -6.64
N LEU A 690 -56.69 0.28 -6.56
CA LEU A 690 -55.98 -0.61 -5.65
C LEU A 690 -56.24 -0.16 -4.22
N ALA A 691 -57.03 -0.93 -3.45
CA ALA A 691 -57.47 -0.53 -2.14
C ALA A 691 -56.59 -1.10 -1.00
N TRP A 692 -56.09 -2.33 -1.19
CA TRP A 692 -55.20 -2.98 -0.24
C TRP A 692 -54.04 -3.60 -0.97
N LEU A 693 -52.84 -3.43 -0.40
CA LEU A 693 -51.61 -3.96 -0.88
C LEU A 693 -50.79 -4.52 0.27
N PHE A 694 -50.32 -5.75 0.18
CA PHE A 694 -49.57 -6.42 1.23
C PHE A 694 -48.38 -7.14 0.63
N VAL A 695 -47.25 -7.16 1.35
CA VAL A 695 -46.12 -8.07 1.11
C VAL A 695 -46.23 -9.16 2.17
N LEU A 696 -46.49 -10.36 1.72
CA LEU A 696 -46.76 -11.52 2.55
C LEU A 696 -45.61 -12.49 2.55
N PRO A 697 -44.98 -12.75 3.70
CA PRO A 697 -44.05 -13.87 3.86
C PRO A 697 -44.74 -15.21 3.54
N PRO A 698 -43.98 -16.27 3.22
CA PRO A 698 -44.55 -17.61 3.05
C PRO A 698 -45.34 -18.07 4.25
N GLN A 699 -46.45 -18.78 4.00
CA GLN A 699 -47.37 -19.33 5.02
C GLN A 699 -48.22 -18.30 5.82
N THR A 700 -48.31 -17.08 5.33
CA THR A 700 -49.22 -16.05 5.91
C THR A 700 -50.67 -16.35 5.58
N SER A 701 -51.55 -16.15 6.58
CA SER A 701 -53.01 -16.20 6.42
C SER A 701 -53.60 -14.79 6.40
N ILE A 702 -54.71 -14.60 5.72
CA ILE A 702 -55.45 -13.32 5.79
C ILE A 702 -56.91 -13.53 6.16
N THR A 703 -57.50 -12.54 6.83
CA THR A 703 -58.92 -12.50 7.10
C THR A 703 -59.55 -11.27 6.46
N VAL A 704 -60.44 -11.49 5.50
CA VAL A 704 -61.20 -10.43 4.83
C VAL A 704 -62.54 -10.22 5.52
N HIS A 705 -62.85 -8.96 5.88
CA HIS A 705 -64.07 -8.56 6.54
C HIS A 705 -65.01 -7.80 5.59
N VAL A 706 -66.27 -8.22 5.57
CA VAL A 706 -67.33 -7.62 4.77
C VAL A 706 -68.61 -7.53 5.59
N GLY A 707 -68.90 -6.37 6.15
CA GLY A 707 -69.99 -6.23 7.13
C GLY A 707 -69.85 -7.19 8.28
N LYS A 708 -70.89 -8.03 8.55
CA LYS A 708 -70.82 -9.05 9.57
C LYS A 708 -70.17 -10.38 9.14
N ARG A 709 -69.68 -10.48 7.89
CA ARG A 709 -69.07 -11.70 7.35
C ARG A 709 -67.56 -11.64 7.43
N LYS A 710 -66.92 -12.78 7.73
CA LYS A 710 -65.48 -12.96 7.71
C LYS A 710 -65.11 -14.08 6.75
N LEU A 711 -64.09 -13.89 5.97
CA LEU A 711 -63.50 -14.94 5.11
C LEU A 711 -62.04 -15.09 5.53
N VAL A 712 -61.71 -16.19 6.18
CA VAL A 712 -60.32 -16.57 6.50
C VAL A 712 -59.74 -17.32 5.34
N MET A 713 -58.61 -16.91 4.81
CA MET A 713 -57.88 -17.57 3.72
C MET A 713 -56.51 -18.04 4.22
N LYS A 714 -56.36 -19.36 4.26
CA LYS A 714 -55.11 -20.00 4.58
C LYS A 714 -54.13 -19.92 3.37
N PRO A 715 -52.83 -20.13 3.53
CA PRO A 715 -51.86 -20.04 2.47
C PRO A 715 -52.21 -20.85 1.18
N GLN A 716 -52.79 -22.03 1.36
CA GLN A 716 -53.25 -22.87 0.25
C GLN A 716 -54.43 -22.28 -0.56
N GLU A 717 -55.30 -21.51 0.14
CA GLU A 717 -56.44 -20.86 -0.49
C GLU A 717 -56.00 -19.58 -1.23
N LEU A 718 -55.00 -18.89 -0.72
CA LEU A 718 -54.39 -17.73 -1.35
C LEU A 718 -53.71 -18.12 -2.70
N GLN A 719 -53.21 -19.33 -2.83
CA GLN A 719 -52.62 -19.80 -4.09
C GLN A 719 -53.61 -19.80 -5.29
N LYS A 720 -54.93 -19.83 -5.03
CA LYS A 720 -55.96 -19.69 -6.08
C LYS A 720 -55.96 -18.32 -6.75
N PHE A 721 -55.38 -17.29 -6.12
CA PHE A 721 -55.27 -15.95 -6.63
C PHE A 721 -53.91 -15.65 -7.26
N ARG A 722 -53.04 -16.67 -7.32
CA ARG A 722 -51.71 -16.53 -7.94
C ARG A 722 -51.86 -16.48 -9.44
N ALA A 723 -51.36 -15.44 -10.05
CA ALA A 723 -51.30 -15.23 -11.50
C ALA A 723 -50.14 -14.32 -11.86
N GLU A 724 -49.88 -14.11 -13.14
CA GLU A 724 -48.88 -13.19 -13.65
C GLU A 724 -49.19 -11.75 -13.24
N ARG A 725 -48.15 -11.01 -12.92
CA ARG A 725 -48.20 -9.57 -12.64
C ARG A 725 -48.97 -8.81 -13.73
N GLY A 726 -49.75 -7.82 -13.34
CA GLY A 726 -50.49 -6.97 -14.28
C GLY A 726 -51.75 -7.60 -14.90
N ARG A 727 -52.19 -8.77 -14.43
CA ARG A 727 -53.50 -9.34 -14.76
C ARG A 727 -54.61 -8.63 -13.96
N LYS A 728 -55.88 -8.79 -14.36
CA LYS A 728 -57.05 -8.19 -13.68
C LYS A 728 -57.31 -8.76 -12.25
N GLY A 729 -56.73 -9.90 -11.97
CA GLY A 729 -57.02 -10.62 -10.76
C GLY A 729 -58.39 -11.35 -10.77
N THR A 730 -58.54 -12.28 -9.82
CA THR A 730 -59.76 -13.09 -9.66
C THR A 730 -60.75 -12.38 -8.72
N LEU A 731 -62.02 -12.33 -9.15
CA LEU A 731 -63.09 -11.69 -8.40
C LEU A 731 -63.44 -12.57 -7.20
N LEU A 732 -63.60 -11.97 -6.02
CA LEU A 732 -64.09 -12.66 -4.84
C LEU A 732 -65.52 -13.11 -4.99
N PRO A 733 -65.99 -14.17 -4.25
CA PRO A 733 -67.33 -14.66 -4.30
C PRO A 733 -68.39 -13.58 -4.08
N ARG A 734 -69.60 -13.78 -4.65
CA ARG A 734 -70.70 -12.82 -4.48
C ARG A 734 -71.00 -12.57 -3.01
N GLY A 735 -71.13 -11.32 -2.61
CA GLY A 735 -71.34 -10.90 -1.23
C GLY A 735 -70.09 -10.73 -0.38
N LEU A 736 -68.86 -10.93 -0.96
CA LEU A 736 -67.56 -10.67 -0.34
C LEU A 736 -66.73 -9.64 -1.09
N GLN A 737 -67.30 -8.94 -2.06
CA GLN A 737 -66.59 -8.03 -2.94
C GLN A 737 -66.38 -6.62 -2.37
N ARG A 738 -67.26 -6.18 -1.45
CA ARG A 738 -67.12 -4.88 -0.77
C ARG A 738 -66.39 -5.05 0.56
N ILE A 739 -65.06 -5.13 0.43
CA ILE A 739 -64.18 -5.36 1.59
C ILE A 739 -64.09 -4.07 2.40
N GLU A 740 -64.28 -4.21 3.72
CA GLU A 740 -64.14 -3.11 4.68
C GLU A 740 -62.77 -3.14 5.37
N ARG A 741 -62.22 -4.33 5.61
CA ARG A 741 -60.95 -4.52 6.32
C ARG A 741 -60.33 -5.85 5.94
N VAL A 742 -59.00 -5.87 5.90
CA VAL A 742 -58.18 -7.09 5.73
C VAL A 742 -57.21 -7.18 6.91
N ASP A 743 -57.28 -8.25 7.68
CA ASP A 743 -56.31 -8.57 8.70
C ASP A 743 -55.31 -9.58 8.19
N VAL A 744 -54.01 -9.39 8.48
CA VAL A 744 -52.92 -10.27 8.09
C VAL A 744 -52.41 -10.99 9.33
N GLU A 745 -52.44 -12.32 9.35
CA GLU A 745 -51.92 -13.16 10.40
C GLU A 745 -50.60 -13.78 9.95
N MET A 746 -49.48 -13.25 10.45
CA MET A 746 -48.14 -13.78 10.15
C MET A 746 -47.87 -15.04 10.99
N PRO A 747 -47.08 -16.01 10.45
CA PRO A 747 -46.63 -17.18 11.21
C PRO A 747 -45.81 -16.77 12.44
N GLU A 748 -45.97 -17.49 13.56
CA GLU A 748 -45.33 -17.18 14.86
C GLU A 748 -43.79 -17.11 14.82
N GLN A 749 -43.14 -17.69 13.81
CA GLN A 749 -41.66 -17.69 13.65
C GLN A 749 -41.07 -16.37 13.14
N ILE A 750 -41.87 -15.36 12.80
CA ILE A 750 -41.41 -14.06 12.28
C ILE A 750 -41.59 -12.94 13.33
N LYS A 751 -41.91 -13.24 14.53
CA LYS A 751 -41.77 -12.31 15.65
C LYS A 751 -40.32 -12.26 16.13
N VAL A 752 -39.39 -11.84 15.23
CA VAL A 752 -38.04 -11.47 15.62
C VAL A 752 -38.15 -10.10 16.26
N GLY A 753 -38.17 -10.08 17.57
CA GLY A 753 -37.81 -8.90 18.32
C GLY A 753 -36.35 -8.52 18.04
N PRO A 754 -35.93 -7.28 18.32
CA PRO A 754 -34.56 -6.85 18.12
C PRO A 754 -33.63 -7.75 18.94
N GLY A 755 -32.68 -8.40 18.24
CA GLY A 755 -31.82 -9.42 18.80
C GLY A 755 -31.00 -8.99 20.01
N ASP A 756 -31.14 -9.78 21.07
CA ASP A 756 -30.08 -10.04 22.01
C ASP A 756 -29.14 -11.04 21.38
N SER A 757 -28.00 -10.59 20.95
CA SER A 757 -26.82 -11.43 20.72
C SER A 757 -25.88 -11.19 21.88
N GLU A 758 -26.00 -12.02 22.92
CA GLU A 758 -24.89 -12.34 23.82
C GLU A 758 -23.86 -13.15 23.05
N GLU A 759 -22.66 -12.69 22.98
CA GLU A 759 -21.28 -13.15 23.20
C GLU A 759 -20.28 -12.41 22.31
#